data_e54a882bbb5f8e974acc5c2a898cc29a
#
_entry.id   e54a882bbb5f8e974acc5c2a898cc29a
#
_cell.length_a   1.000
_cell.length_b   1.000
_cell.length_c   1.000
_cell.angle_alpha   90.00
_cell.angle_beta   90.00
_cell.angle_gamma   90.00
#
_symmetry.space_group_name_H-M   'P 1'
#
loop_
_entity.id
_entity.type
_entity.pdbx_description
1 polymer ?
#
loop_
_entity_poly.entity_id
_entity_poly.type
_entity_poly.pdbx_seq_one_letter_code
_entity_poly.pdbx_strand_id
1 'polypeptide(L)'
;MSTETSAATTQESEFLLTSPPTNTAMSVTKRNGTTELVDLNKIVRAVQRSAEGLHAVDPMRVATRTISGLYNGATTQELDELSIRTAALLIGEEPEYGRLAARLLANYIAKEVSGQEIHAFSQSVGRGHEVGLINDRLLNFVQTNARKLNDAIDIGLDLNFDYFGLRTLYDRYLLRHPHTRKVIETPQQFFLRIASALSEDVPEALALYKRMGNLDYLPSSPTLFNSGTTHEQLSSCFLLDSPQDSLESIYSKYGDIAQLSKFSGGIGVSYTRVRSRGSLIKSTNGHSNGIVPWLKTMDSSVAAVNQGGKRKGAACVYLETWHADIEDFLELRDNTGDESRRAHNLNLANWIPDLFMKRVETDQEWSLFDPRVVPEFTDLFGEAFEAAYLQAEAQGKANRTISARKLYSRMMRTLAETGNGWMTFKDKCNRASNQTLRAGNVIHLSNLCTEILEITSAEETAVCNLGSINLGNHFDDHGEFDYEKLADTVRLAVRQLDRVIDLNFYPIESARRGNLRWRPVGLGCMGLQDVFFRKRLAFDSAEARALSKKIAETIYFHALETSVELAQERGKHPSFADTRAASGELQFDAWNVVPEDTARWDALRERIKEHGLRNSLMIAIAPTATIASIAGCYECVEPQVSNLFKRETLSGDFLQVNRYLVNELKKLGHWTPEMRDTIKLAEGSIQGISQIPETLRQVYRTAWELPMRSLIDMAADRGAFIDQSASLNLFMESPNIGAMSSMYMYAWKQGIKTTYYLRSRPATKIAKTTVSSYTPVEAVACSLENPEACEACQ
;
A
#
# COMPACT_ATOMS: atom_id res chain seq x y z
N MET A 1 -21.92 -96.21 4.69
CA MET A 1 -21.87 -97.04 3.43
C MET A 1 -20.97 -96.33 2.44
N SER A 2 -19.89 -97.02 2.23
CA SER A 2 -19.09 -97.12 1.01
C SER A 2 -18.46 -95.75 0.44
N THR A 3 -17.23 -95.50 0.77
CA THR A 3 -15.95 -95.86 0.11
C THR A 3 -15.97 -95.66 -1.44
N GLU A 4 -15.16 -94.82 -1.89
CA GLU A 4 -14.09 -95.20 -2.81
C GLU A 4 -13.10 -94.05 -3.08
N THR A 5 -11.88 -94.39 -2.84
CA THR A 5 -10.62 -93.70 -3.16
C THR A 5 -10.34 -93.72 -4.66
N SER A 6 -9.89 -92.65 -5.18
CA SER A 6 -9.12 -92.66 -6.43
C SER A 6 -7.99 -91.63 -6.38
N ALA A 7 -6.84 -92.14 -6.54
CA ALA A 7 -5.56 -91.41 -6.69
C ALA A 7 -5.49 -90.69 -8.05
N ALA A 8 -5.04 -89.46 -8.09
CA ALA A 8 -4.68 -88.78 -9.30
C ALA A 8 -3.31 -88.14 -9.14
N THR A 9 -2.44 -88.42 -9.99
CA THR A 9 -1.07 -88.12 -10.30
C THR A 9 -0.77 -86.60 -10.29
N THR A 10 0.28 -86.23 -9.62
CA THR A 10 0.99 -84.96 -9.65
C THR A 10 1.62 -84.77 -11.04
N GLN A 11 1.22 -83.77 -11.77
CA GLN A 11 1.99 -83.12 -12.85
C GLN A 11 2.48 -81.77 -12.36
N GLU A 12 3.79 -81.66 -12.06
CA GLU A 12 4.51 -80.41 -11.94
C GLU A 12 4.55 -79.71 -13.30
N SER A 13 3.80 -78.60 -13.41
CA SER A 13 3.98 -77.64 -14.48
C SER A 13 4.90 -76.49 -13.97
N GLU A 14 6.14 -76.47 -14.42
CA GLU A 14 7.04 -75.34 -14.34
C GLU A 14 6.40 -74.09 -14.98
N PHE A 15 5.91 -73.16 -14.14
CA PHE A 15 5.63 -71.81 -14.56
C PHE A 15 6.95 -71.03 -14.61
N LEU A 16 7.54 -70.95 -15.73
CA LEU A 16 8.56 -69.97 -16.09
C LEU A 16 7.94 -68.55 -16.05
N LEU A 17 8.11 -67.90 -14.92
CA LEU A 17 7.90 -66.44 -14.76
C LEU A 17 9.02 -65.69 -15.49
N THR A 18 8.89 -65.52 -16.75
CA THR A 18 9.63 -64.48 -17.50
C THR A 18 8.89 -63.17 -17.36
N SER A 19 9.12 -62.50 -16.21
CA SER A 19 8.85 -61.06 -16.19
C SER A 19 9.93 -60.35 -16.99
N PRO A 20 9.59 -59.54 -17.99
CA PRO A 20 10.59 -58.68 -18.60
C PRO A 20 11.11 -57.72 -17.54
N PRO A 21 12.40 -57.39 -17.55
CA PRO A 21 12.92 -56.39 -16.64
C PRO A 21 12.25 -55.07 -17.00
N THR A 22 11.27 -54.66 -16.23
CA THR A 22 10.75 -53.30 -16.29
C THR A 22 11.87 -52.38 -15.85
N ASN A 23 12.63 -51.93 -16.81
CA ASN A 23 13.57 -50.86 -16.64
C ASN A 23 12.72 -49.58 -16.36
N THR A 24 12.30 -49.39 -15.12
CA THR A 24 11.49 -48.24 -14.68
C THR A 24 12.38 -47.02 -14.50
N ALA A 25 13.13 -46.64 -15.53
CA ALA A 25 13.80 -45.35 -15.56
C ALA A 25 12.70 -44.28 -15.61
N MET A 26 12.55 -43.51 -14.54
CA MET A 26 11.60 -42.38 -14.48
C MET A 26 11.88 -41.40 -15.62
N SER A 27 10.84 -40.85 -16.20
CA SER A 27 10.88 -39.83 -17.22
C SER A 27 10.23 -38.53 -16.71
N VAL A 28 10.67 -37.40 -17.26
CA VAL A 28 10.08 -36.09 -17.06
C VAL A 28 9.61 -35.51 -18.38
N THR A 29 8.50 -34.77 -18.31
CA THR A 29 7.95 -34.03 -19.44
C THR A 29 8.49 -32.61 -19.45
N LYS A 30 9.11 -32.18 -20.52
CA LYS A 30 9.60 -30.82 -20.72
C LYS A 30 8.46 -29.84 -21.01
N ARG A 31 8.72 -28.53 -20.87
CA ARG A 31 7.76 -27.47 -21.19
C ARG A 31 7.30 -27.47 -22.66
N ASN A 32 8.07 -28.03 -23.58
CA ASN A 32 7.71 -28.20 -24.99
C ASN A 32 6.96 -29.51 -25.28
N GLY A 33 6.58 -30.29 -24.27
CA GLY A 33 5.85 -31.53 -24.38
C GLY A 33 6.72 -32.75 -24.66
N THR A 34 8.03 -32.63 -24.91
CA THR A 34 8.92 -33.77 -25.10
C THR A 34 9.26 -34.43 -23.76
N THR A 35 9.46 -35.77 -23.82
CA THR A 35 9.83 -36.56 -22.63
C THR A 35 11.31 -36.89 -22.65
N GLU A 36 11.98 -36.80 -21.49
CA GLU A 36 13.37 -37.28 -21.34
C GLU A 36 13.52 -38.09 -20.04
N LEU A 37 14.57 -38.91 -20.00
CA LEU A 37 14.92 -39.63 -18.77
C LEU A 37 15.32 -38.63 -17.66
N VAL A 38 14.94 -38.95 -16.43
CA VAL A 38 15.29 -38.14 -15.26
C VAL A 38 16.81 -38.13 -15.06
N ASP A 39 17.38 -36.91 -15.06
CA ASP A 39 18.75 -36.67 -14.61
C ASP A 39 18.70 -35.89 -13.31
N LEU A 40 18.87 -36.58 -12.18
CA LEU A 40 18.85 -35.99 -10.85
C LEU A 40 19.91 -34.88 -10.68
N ASN A 41 21.06 -35.02 -11.39
CA ASN A 41 22.12 -34.03 -11.36
C ASN A 41 21.69 -32.67 -11.96
N LYS A 42 20.70 -32.65 -12.88
CA LYS A 42 20.16 -31.39 -13.40
C LYS A 42 19.45 -30.60 -12.32
N ILE A 43 18.69 -31.31 -11.46
CA ILE A 43 17.98 -30.67 -10.30
C ILE A 43 19.01 -30.12 -9.33
N VAL A 44 19.99 -30.93 -8.93
CA VAL A 44 21.07 -30.53 -8.02
C VAL A 44 21.81 -29.30 -8.56
N ARG A 45 22.27 -29.36 -9.82
CA ARG A 45 22.97 -28.22 -10.45
C ARG A 45 22.13 -26.94 -10.54
N ALA A 46 20.84 -27.06 -10.83
CA ALA A 46 19.96 -25.92 -10.92
C ALA A 46 19.84 -25.19 -9.54
N VAL A 47 19.67 -25.96 -8.45
CA VAL A 47 19.60 -25.39 -7.11
C VAL A 47 20.95 -24.82 -6.67
N GLN A 48 22.07 -25.56 -6.94
CA GLN A 48 23.42 -25.09 -6.60
C GLN A 48 23.79 -23.77 -7.28
N ARG A 49 23.50 -23.63 -8.59
CA ARG A 49 23.74 -22.35 -9.31
C ARG A 49 22.93 -21.19 -8.71
N SER A 50 21.68 -21.47 -8.35
CA SER A 50 20.82 -20.45 -7.72
C SER A 50 21.29 -20.08 -6.30
N ALA A 51 22.03 -20.95 -5.63
CA ALA A 51 22.60 -20.73 -4.31
C ALA A 51 23.99 -20.06 -4.33
N GLU A 52 24.56 -19.81 -5.50
CA GLU A 52 25.90 -19.22 -5.63
C GLU A 52 26.00 -17.88 -4.87
N GLY A 53 27.03 -17.75 -4.00
CA GLY A 53 27.21 -16.57 -3.14
C GLY A 53 26.25 -16.46 -1.96
N LEU A 54 25.40 -17.45 -1.70
CA LEU A 54 24.60 -17.57 -0.47
C LEU A 54 25.35 -18.51 0.48
N HIS A 55 25.58 -18.06 1.71
CA HIS A 55 26.47 -18.78 2.64
C HIS A 55 25.73 -19.53 3.74
N ALA A 56 24.51 -19.13 4.05
CA ALA A 56 23.72 -19.72 5.12
C ALA A 56 22.67 -20.73 4.64
N VAL A 57 22.66 -21.06 3.34
CA VAL A 57 21.74 -22.04 2.76
C VAL A 57 22.45 -23.34 2.42
N ASP A 58 21.76 -24.47 2.58
CA ASP A 58 22.19 -25.78 2.09
C ASP A 58 21.41 -26.15 0.82
N PRO A 59 22.01 -26.02 -0.38
CA PRO A 59 21.36 -26.36 -1.65
C PRO A 59 20.95 -27.83 -1.74
N MET A 60 21.73 -28.73 -1.10
CA MET A 60 21.44 -30.15 -1.14
C MET A 60 20.16 -30.50 -0.38
N ARG A 61 19.87 -29.78 0.70
CA ARG A 61 18.60 -29.95 1.45
C ARG A 61 17.39 -29.66 0.56
N VAL A 62 17.46 -28.62 -0.27
CA VAL A 62 16.40 -28.27 -1.23
C VAL A 62 16.32 -29.28 -2.36
N ALA A 63 17.47 -29.62 -2.97
CA ALA A 63 17.54 -30.58 -4.06
C ALA A 63 17.01 -31.97 -3.65
N THR A 64 17.42 -32.48 -2.49
CA THR A 64 16.98 -33.79 -1.97
C THR A 64 15.47 -33.84 -1.74
N ARG A 65 14.88 -32.82 -1.14
CA ARG A 65 13.43 -32.74 -0.96
C ARG A 65 12.68 -32.62 -2.29
N THR A 66 13.24 -31.90 -3.27
CA THR A 66 12.68 -31.85 -4.62
C THR A 66 12.71 -33.20 -5.30
N ILE A 67 13.84 -33.93 -5.21
CA ILE A 67 14.00 -35.26 -5.76
C ILE A 67 13.05 -36.28 -5.09
N SER A 68 12.85 -36.19 -3.77
CA SER A 68 11.94 -37.09 -3.06
C SER A 68 10.46 -36.90 -3.44
N GLY A 69 10.11 -35.74 -3.99
CA GLY A 69 8.77 -35.49 -4.55
C GLY A 69 8.61 -35.86 -6.03
N LEU A 70 9.64 -36.46 -6.66
CA LEU A 70 9.64 -36.82 -8.07
C LEU A 70 8.77 -38.07 -8.30
N TYR A 71 7.98 -38.07 -9.37
CA TYR A 71 7.21 -39.18 -9.86
C TYR A 71 7.37 -39.34 -11.39
N ASN A 72 7.08 -40.52 -11.92
CA ASN A 72 7.21 -40.77 -13.35
C ASN A 72 6.23 -39.94 -14.16
N GLY A 73 6.73 -39.18 -15.13
CA GLY A 73 5.93 -38.27 -15.96
C GLY A 73 5.77 -36.87 -15.39
N ALA A 74 6.36 -36.53 -14.21
CA ALA A 74 6.37 -35.20 -13.65
C ALA A 74 6.89 -34.20 -14.67
N THR A 75 6.30 -33.00 -14.71
CA THR A 75 6.76 -31.93 -15.59
C THR A 75 7.98 -31.22 -15.00
N THR A 76 8.86 -30.71 -15.82
CA THR A 76 9.98 -29.87 -15.36
C THR A 76 9.48 -28.57 -14.71
N GLN A 77 8.26 -28.13 -15.03
CA GLN A 77 7.59 -27.01 -14.39
C GLN A 77 7.23 -27.33 -12.93
N GLU A 78 6.60 -28.48 -12.67
CA GLU A 78 6.27 -28.93 -11.32
C GLU A 78 7.52 -29.09 -10.45
N LEU A 79 8.63 -29.57 -11.02
CA LEU A 79 9.91 -29.69 -10.31
C LEU A 79 10.53 -28.33 -9.97
N ASP A 80 10.46 -27.36 -10.89
CA ASP A 80 10.88 -25.97 -10.61
C ASP A 80 10.03 -25.39 -9.46
N GLU A 81 8.69 -25.54 -9.52
CA GLU A 81 7.76 -25.05 -8.48
C GLU A 81 8.00 -25.74 -7.12
N LEU A 82 8.25 -27.05 -7.11
CA LEU A 82 8.56 -27.79 -5.89
C LEU A 82 9.88 -27.31 -5.27
N SER A 83 10.90 -27.03 -6.07
CA SER A 83 12.18 -26.49 -5.61
C SER A 83 12.01 -25.09 -4.98
N ILE A 84 11.24 -24.22 -5.63
CA ILE A 84 10.90 -22.88 -5.13
C ILE A 84 10.17 -22.97 -3.79
N ARG A 85 9.11 -23.80 -3.72
CA ARG A 85 8.30 -23.98 -2.51
C ARG A 85 9.13 -24.59 -1.38
N THR A 86 9.99 -25.55 -1.68
CA THR A 86 10.88 -26.16 -0.68
C THR A 86 11.83 -25.14 -0.08
N ALA A 87 12.46 -24.30 -0.90
CA ALA A 87 13.32 -23.23 -0.41
C ALA A 87 12.51 -22.21 0.42
N ALA A 88 11.32 -21.82 -0.03
CA ALA A 88 10.47 -20.86 0.67
C ALA A 88 10.01 -21.36 2.06
N LEU A 89 9.75 -22.66 2.23
CA LEU A 89 9.40 -23.24 3.53
C LEU A 89 10.54 -23.17 4.57
N LEU A 90 11.78 -23.00 4.10
CA LEU A 90 12.95 -22.88 4.97
C LEU A 90 13.27 -21.45 5.42
N ILE A 91 12.55 -20.44 4.90
CA ILE A 91 12.76 -19.02 5.25
C ILE A 91 12.62 -18.78 6.76
N GLY A 92 11.67 -19.44 7.42
CA GLY A 92 11.48 -19.32 8.86
C GLY A 92 12.64 -19.91 9.70
N GLU A 93 13.47 -20.76 9.10
CA GLU A 93 14.68 -21.28 9.76
C GLU A 93 15.88 -20.38 9.49
N GLU A 94 15.98 -19.92 8.23
CA GLU A 94 17.09 -19.10 7.74
C GLU A 94 16.58 -18.15 6.64
N PRO A 95 16.56 -16.84 6.89
CA PRO A 95 16.04 -15.85 5.92
C PRO A 95 16.71 -15.88 4.55
N GLU A 96 17.97 -16.31 4.45
CA GLU A 96 18.69 -16.36 3.19
C GLU A 96 18.09 -17.37 2.18
N TYR A 97 17.29 -18.36 2.64
CA TYR A 97 16.49 -19.19 1.75
C TYR A 97 15.45 -18.41 0.94
N GLY A 98 15.02 -17.22 1.43
CA GLY A 98 14.20 -16.31 0.66
C GLY A 98 14.85 -15.84 -0.63
N ARG A 99 16.15 -15.53 -0.57
CA ARG A 99 16.93 -15.20 -1.77
C ARG A 99 17.12 -16.40 -2.70
N LEU A 100 17.36 -17.60 -2.17
CA LEU A 100 17.42 -18.81 -2.98
C LEU A 100 16.08 -19.06 -3.69
N ALA A 101 14.97 -18.99 -2.99
CA ALA A 101 13.64 -19.16 -3.56
C ALA A 101 13.33 -18.09 -4.64
N ALA A 102 13.73 -16.82 -4.42
CA ALA A 102 13.60 -15.75 -5.41
C ALA A 102 14.38 -16.05 -6.69
N ARG A 103 15.63 -16.49 -6.58
CA ARG A 103 16.48 -16.83 -7.73
C ARG A 103 15.94 -18.03 -8.52
N LEU A 104 15.44 -19.05 -7.82
CA LEU A 104 14.75 -20.18 -8.47
C LEU A 104 13.49 -19.69 -9.20
N LEU A 105 12.72 -18.79 -8.62
CA LEU A 105 11.52 -18.20 -9.23
C LEU A 105 11.90 -17.31 -10.43
N ALA A 106 12.96 -16.51 -10.36
CA ALA A 106 13.46 -15.71 -11.49
C ALA A 106 13.84 -16.60 -12.68
N ASN A 107 14.54 -17.71 -12.42
CA ASN A 107 14.85 -18.71 -13.44
C ASN A 107 13.60 -19.37 -14.02
N TYR A 108 12.59 -19.64 -13.19
CA TYR A 108 11.30 -20.17 -13.65
C TYR A 108 10.60 -19.19 -14.61
N ILE A 109 10.54 -17.89 -14.24
CA ILE A 109 9.95 -16.83 -15.06
C ILE A 109 10.71 -16.70 -16.39
N ALA A 110 12.04 -16.65 -16.34
CA ALA A 110 12.88 -16.56 -17.55
C ALA A 110 12.63 -17.74 -18.52
N LYS A 111 12.49 -18.96 -17.99
CA LYS A 111 12.13 -20.15 -18.80
C LYS A 111 10.70 -20.05 -19.36
N GLU A 112 9.76 -19.50 -18.64
CA GLU A 112 8.38 -19.32 -19.12
C GLU A 112 8.31 -18.30 -20.26
N VAL A 113 9.03 -17.19 -20.15
CA VAL A 113 9.12 -16.15 -21.17
C VAL A 113 9.86 -16.65 -22.41
N SER A 114 11.07 -17.18 -22.24
CA SER A 114 11.89 -17.69 -23.36
C SER A 114 11.26 -18.86 -24.10
N GLY A 115 10.47 -19.69 -23.42
CA GLY A 115 9.68 -20.78 -24.01
C GLY A 115 8.55 -20.31 -24.94
N GLN A 116 8.32 -19.01 -25.06
CA GLN A 116 7.39 -18.36 -25.99
C GLN A 116 8.15 -17.60 -27.09
N GLU A 117 9.44 -17.90 -27.29
CA GLU A 117 10.34 -17.23 -28.25
C GLU A 117 10.56 -15.74 -27.99
N ILE A 118 10.44 -15.33 -26.72
CA ILE A 118 10.72 -13.96 -26.27
C ILE A 118 12.10 -13.95 -25.63
N HIS A 119 13.10 -13.40 -26.32
CA HIS A 119 14.50 -13.41 -25.90
C HIS A 119 15.06 -12.00 -25.66
N ALA A 120 14.32 -10.95 -26.05
CA ALA A 120 14.72 -9.57 -25.91
C ALA A 120 13.55 -8.71 -25.42
N PHE A 121 13.85 -7.58 -24.80
CA PHE A 121 12.83 -6.62 -24.33
C PHE A 121 11.92 -6.12 -25.47
N SER A 122 12.52 -5.77 -26.62
CA SER A 122 11.73 -5.33 -27.78
C SER A 122 10.76 -6.40 -28.31
N GLN A 123 11.10 -7.70 -28.16
CA GLN A 123 10.19 -8.80 -28.50
C GLN A 123 9.06 -8.96 -27.48
N SER A 124 9.35 -8.76 -26.18
CA SER A 124 8.32 -8.75 -25.13
C SER A 124 7.26 -7.67 -25.38
N VAL A 125 7.72 -6.43 -25.67
CA VAL A 125 6.84 -5.32 -26.01
C VAL A 125 6.07 -5.60 -27.31
N GLY A 126 6.72 -6.11 -28.34
CA GLY A 126 6.08 -6.53 -29.60
C GLY A 126 5.00 -7.58 -29.39
N ARG A 127 5.28 -8.62 -28.62
CA ARG A 127 4.31 -9.64 -28.26
C ARG A 127 3.12 -9.05 -27.48
N GLY A 128 3.40 -8.15 -26.50
CA GLY A 128 2.35 -7.45 -25.76
C GLY A 128 1.44 -6.60 -26.65
N HIS A 129 2.00 -5.97 -27.69
CA HIS A 129 1.25 -5.20 -28.66
C HIS A 129 0.41 -6.10 -29.58
N GLU A 130 0.98 -7.17 -30.11
CA GLU A 130 0.28 -8.17 -30.95
C GLU A 130 -0.98 -8.73 -30.27
N VAL A 131 -0.94 -8.92 -28.95
CA VAL A 131 -2.07 -9.43 -28.17
C VAL A 131 -2.96 -8.32 -27.58
N GLY A 132 -2.77 -7.08 -27.99
CA GLY A 132 -3.62 -5.94 -27.65
C GLY A 132 -3.43 -5.39 -26.23
N LEU A 133 -2.32 -5.68 -25.56
CA LEU A 133 -2.02 -5.18 -24.20
C LEU A 133 -1.21 -3.90 -24.19
N ILE A 134 -0.31 -3.72 -25.15
CA ILE A 134 0.63 -2.58 -25.23
C ILE A 134 0.13 -1.59 -26.29
N ASN A 135 0.28 -0.30 -25.99
CA ASN A 135 -0.10 0.78 -26.89
C ASN A 135 0.98 1.11 -27.95
N ASP A 136 0.54 1.80 -29.02
CA ASP A 136 1.42 2.17 -30.15
C ASP A 136 2.57 3.10 -29.72
N ARG A 137 2.35 4.00 -28.77
CA ARG A 137 3.35 4.95 -28.28
C ARG A 137 4.57 4.23 -27.70
N LEU A 138 4.33 3.26 -26.82
CA LEU A 138 5.41 2.48 -26.24
C LEU A 138 6.08 1.57 -27.27
N LEU A 139 5.30 0.90 -28.15
CA LEU A 139 5.85 0.08 -29.20
C LEU A 139 6.81 0.87 -30.07
N ASN A 140 6.40 2.05 -30.57
CA ASN A 140 7.22 2.89 -31.42
C ASN A 140 8.50 3.37 -30.71
N PHE A 141 8.40 3.79 -29.46
CA PHE A 141 9.57 4.17 -28.66
C PHE A 141 10.58 3.02 -28.53
N VAL A 142 10.09 1.84 -28.21
CA VAL A 142 10.94 0.66 -27.99
C VAL A 142 11.52 0.15 -29.30
N GLN A 143 10.78 0.09 -30.40
CA GLN A 143 11.27 -0.37 -31.69
C GLN A 143 12.34 0.58 -32.26
N THR A 144 12.14 1.89 -32.15
CA THR A 144 13.10 2.90 -32.58
C THR A 144 14.42 2.81 -31.81
N ASN A 145 14.39 2.41 -30.54
CA ASN A 145 15.53 2.35 -29.65
C ASN A 145 15.91 0.91 -29.24
N ALA A 146 15.46 -0.10 -29.98
CA ALA A 146 15.50 -1.50 -29.58
C ALA A 146 16.89 -1.98 -29.13
N ARG A 147 17.94 -1.65 -29.88
CA ARG A 147 19.31 -2.04 -29.52
C ARG A 147 19.72 -1.51 -28.14
N LYS A 148 19.58 -0.21 -27.91
CA LYS A 148 19.98 0.44 -26.65
C LYS A 148 19.20 -0.12 -25.46
N LEU A 149 17.89 -0.32 -25.64
CA LEU A 149 17.02 -0.81 -24.56
C LEU A 149 17.24 -2.31 -24.29
N ASN A 150 17.44 -3.12 -25.33
CA ASN A 150 17.76 -4.54 -25.16
C ASN A 150 19.10 -4.74 -24.43
N ASP A 151 20.13 -3.96 -24.81
CA ASP A 151 21.47 -4.05 -24.23
C ASP A 151 21.50 -3.53 -22.76
N ALA A 152 20.51 -2.75 -22.36
CA ALA A 152 20.42 -2.18 -21.00
C ALA A 152 19.82 -3.13 -19.96
N ILE A 153 19.21 -4.24 -20.38
CA ILE A 153 18.66 -5.22 -19.43
C ILE A 153 19.77 -5.83 -18.59
N ASP A 154 19.69 -5.61 -17.29
CA ASP A 154 20.60 -6.18 -16.30
C ASP A 154 19.86 -7.22 -15.45
N ILE A 155 20.02 -8.49 -15.78
CA ILE A 155 19.45 -9.60 -15.02
C ILE A 155 20.07 -9.74 -13.63
N GLY A 156 21.24 -9.14 -13.38
CA GLY A 156 21.86 -9.11 -12.06
C GLY A 156 21.00 -8.39 -11.03
N LEU A 157 20.16 -7.45 -11.46
CA LEU A 157 19.22 -6.75 -10.59
C LEU A 157 18.13 -7.67 -10.00
N ASP A 158 17.86 -8.83 -10.60
CA ASP A 158 16.96 -9.83 -10.03
C ASP A 158 17.47 -10.42 -8.70
N LEU A 159 18.77 -10.28 -8.42
CA LEU A 159 19.38 -10.68 -7.16
C LEU A 159 18.94 -9.81 -5.96
N ASN A 160 18.36 -8.64 -6.22
CA ASN A 160 17.86 -7.74 -5.19
C ASN A 160 16.53 -8.23 -4.58
N PHE A 161 15.81 -9.09 -5.29
CA PHE A 161 14.52 -9.60 -4.79
C PHE A 161 14.67 -10.59 -3.64
N ASP A 162 13.75 -10.48 -2.69
CA ASP A 162 13.36 -11.59 -1.82
C ASP A 162 12.20 -12.37 -2.44
N TYR A 163 11.95 -13.59 -1.96
CA TYR A 163 10.92 -14.48 -2.51
C TYR A 163 9.54 -13.83 -2.59
N PHE A 164 9.09 -13.23 -1.48
CA PHE A 164 7.75 -12.65 -1.43
C PHE A 164 7.58 -11.46 -2.36
N GLY A 165 8.62 -10.66 -2.53
CA GLY A 165 8.63 -9.54 -3.48
C GLY A 165 8.49 -10.03 -4.92
N LEU A 166 9.34 -10.95 -5.33
CA LEU A 166 9.31 -11.50 -6.69
C LEU A 166 8.03 -12.33 -6.94
N ARG A 167 7.55 -13.06 -5.93
CA ARG A 167 6.30 -13.82 -6.03
C ARG A 167 5.09 -12.90 -6.23
N THR A 168 5.04 -11.81 -5.47
CA THR A 168 4.01 -10.77 -5.63
C THR A 168 4.05 -10.17 -7.03
N LEU A 169 5.26 -9.84 -7.52
CA LEU A 169 5.45 -9.32 -8.86
C LEU A 169 4.96 -10.30 -9.94
N TYR A 170 5.36 -11.57 -9.84
CA TYR A 170 4.96 -12.62 -10.77
C TYR A 170 3.45 -12.88 -10.77
N ASP A 171 2.84 -13.00 -9.60
CA ASP A 171 1.42 -13.35 -9.48
C ASP A 171 0.50 -12.23 -9.94
N ARG A 172 0.88 -10.96 -9.70
CA ARG A 172 -0.04 -9.82 -9.83
C ARG A 172 0.34 -8.80 -10.89
N TYR A 173 1.62 -8.59 -11.18
CA TYR A 173 2.07 -7.42 -11.95
C TYR A 173 2.56 -7.72 -13.36
N LEU A 174 3.31 -8.81 -13.56
CA LEU A 174 3.83 -9.14 -14.88
C LEU A 174 2.71 -9.33 -15.89
N LEU A 175 2.86 -8.76 -17.08
CA LEU A 175 1.91 -8.92 -18.17
C LEU A 175 1.77 -10.38 -18.58
N ARG A 176 0.52 -10.82 -18.74
CA ARG A 176 0.17 -12.18 -19.12
C ARG A 176 -0.56 -12.21 -20.44
N HIS A 177 -0.18 -13.12 -21.28
CA HIS A 177 -0.91 -13.40 -22.53
C HIS A 177 -2.39 -13.69 -22.23
N PRO A 178 -3.36 -12.99 -22.89
CA PRO A 178 -4.79 -13.07 -22.54
C PRO A 178 -5.36 -14.49 -22.54
N HIS A 179 -4.93 -15.33 -23.50
CA HIS A 179 -5.48 -16.69 -23.67
C HIS A 179 -4.67 -17.76 -22.90
N THR A 180 -3.34 -17.75 -23.02
CA THR A 180 -2.51 -18.80 -22.40
C THR A 180 -2.22 -18.55 -20.94
N ARG A 181 -2.44 -17.31 -20.46
CA ARG A 181 -2.13 -16.81 -19.11
C ARG A 181 -0.65 -16.90 -18.72
N LYS A 182 0.24 -17.27 -19.64
CA LYS A 182 1.69 -17.24 -19.40
C LYS A 182 2.21 -15.80 -19.36
N VAL A 183 3.21 -15.55 -18.52
CA VAL A 183 3.86 -14.23 -18.47
C VAL A 183 4.67 -14.00 -19.75
N ILE A 184 4.64 -12.76 -20.26
CA ILE A 184 5.32 -12.36 -21.50
C ILE A 184 6.47 -11.39 -21.27
N GLU A 185 6.80 -11.11 -20.03
CA GLU A 185 7.91 -10.24 -19.63
C GLU A 185 8.61 -10.79 -18.38
N THR A 186 9.93 -10.61 -18.29
CA THR A 186 10.70 -10.88 -17.08
C THR A 186 10.63 -9.69 -16.12
N PRO A 187 11.09 -9.81 -14.85
CA PRO A 187 11.06 -8.68 -13.89
C PRO A 187 11.78 -7.44 -14.42
N GLN A 188 12.96 -7.61 -15.05
CA GLN A 188 13.69 -6.46 -15.58
C GLN A 188 13.06 -5.89 -16.85
N GLN A 189 12.45 -6.72 -17.69
CA GLN A 189 11.64 -6.23 -18.81
C GLN A 189 10.42 -5.46 -18.36
N PHE A 190 9.77 -5.88 -17.28
CA PHE A 190 8.67 -5.17 -16.65
C PHE A 190 9.10 -3.76 -16.20
N PHE A 191 10.19 -3.62 -15.44
CA PHE A 191 10.65 -2.30 -15.00
C PHE A 191 11.10 -1.43 -16.18
N LEU A 192 11.76 -2.00 -17.18
CA LEU A 192 12.17 -1.23 -18.36
C LEU A 192 10.96 -0.80 -19.22
N ARG A 193 9.89 -1.61 -19.25
CA ARG A 193 8.62 -1.23 -19.90
C ARG A 193 8.02 0.01 -19.24
N ILE A 194 7.92 -0.01 -17.93
CA ILE A 194 7.38 1.13 -17.16
C ILE A 194 8.25 2.37 -17.36
N ALA A 195 9.55 2.23 -17.22
CA ALA A 195 10.49 3.32 -17.42
C ALA A 195 10.39 3.91 -18.82
N SER A 196 10.36 3.06 -19.86
CA SER A 196 10.20 3.49 -21.25
C SER A 196 8.86 4.16 -21.53
N ALA A 197 7.79 3.72 -20.87
CA ALA A 197 6.46 4.31 -21.01
C ALA A 197 6.36 5.70 -20.38
N LEU A 198 7.09 5.96 -19.30
CA LEU A 198 7.01 7.19 -18.50
C LEU A 198 8.09 8.23 -18.84
N SER A 199 9.03 7.92 -19.74
CA SER A 199 10.14 8.79 -20.09
C SER A 199 10.00 9.37 -21.50
N GLU A 200 10.66 10.49 -21.74
CA GLU A 200 10.66 11.15 -23.05
C GLU A 200 11.80 10.68 -23.95
N ASP A 201 12.91 10.28 -23.35
CA ASP A 201 14.08 9.79 -24.05
C ASP A 201 14.70 8.54 -23.39
N VAL A 202 15.69 7.96 -24.06
CA VAL A 202 16.37 6.74 -23.57
C VAL A 202 17.20 7.00 -22.31
N PRO A 203 17.97 8.08 -22.17
CA PRO A 203 18.70 8.39 -20.94
C PRO A 203 17.81 8.44 -19.70
N GLU A 204 16.66 9.15 -19.80
CA GLU A 204 15.69 9.24 -18.72
C GLU A 204 15.10 7.84 -18.40
N ALA A 205 14.70 7.07 -19.44
CA ALA A 205 14.19 5.73 -19.27
C ALA A 205 15.19 4.80 -18.55
N LEU A 206 16.46 4.86 -18.90
CA LEU A 206 17.49 4.04 -18.26
C LEU A 206 17.79 4.47 -16.83
N ALA A 207 17.75 5.77 -16.53
CA ALA A 207 17.90 6.26 -15.16
C ALA A 207 16.75 5.79 -14.27
N LEU A 208 15.50 5.89 -14.74
CA LEU A 208 14.33 5.41 -14.02
C LEU A 208 14.34 3.88 -13.86
N TYR A 209 14.67 3.16 -14.94
CA TYR A 209 14.82 1.71 -14.91
C TYR A 209 15.81 1.25 -13.83
N LYS A 210 16.98 1.90 -13.77
CA LYS A 210 18.01 1.58 -12.78
C LYS A 210 17.51 1.76 -11.34
N ARG A 211 16.78 2.83 -11.05
CA ARG A 211 16.21 3.07 -9.71
C ARG A 211 15.14 2.03 -9.35
N MET A 212 14.26 1.69 -10.28
CA MET A 212 13.23 0.67 -10.04
C MET A 212 13.83 -0.75 -9.96
N GLY A 213 14.76 -1.09 -10.84
CA GLY A 213 15.43 -2.39 -10.84
C GLY A 213 16.28 -2.64 -9.58
N ASN A 214 16.86 -1.58 -9.01
CA ASN A 214 17.52 -1.62 -7.71
C ASN A 214 16.54 -1.61 -6.53
N LEU A 215 15.26 -1.46 -6.77
CA LEU A 215 14.22 -1.32 -5.74
C LEU A 215 14.45 -0.09 -4.84
N ASP A 216 15.07 0.97 -5.36
CA ASP A 216 15.28 2.24 -4.67
C ASP A 216 14.01 3.09 -4.63
N TYR A 217 13.18 2.96 -5.67
CA TYR A 217 11.93 3.69 -5.88
C TYR A 217 10.93 2.82 -6.64
N LEU A 218 9.68 2.82 -6.22
CA LEU A 218 8.59 2.20 -6.95
C LEU A 218 7.39 3.16 -7.04
N PRO A 219 6.83 3.39 -8.25
CA PRO A 219 5.54 4.05 -8.39
C PRO A 219 4.43 3.16 -7.84
N SER A 220 3.26 3.75 -7.66
CA SER A 220 2.08 3.04 -7.17
C SER A 220 1.61 1.92 -8.08
N SER A 221 0.81 1.00 -7.54
CA SER A 221 0.31 -0.16 -8.26
C SER A 221 -0.39 0.16 -9.59
N PRO A 222 -1.28 1.16 -9.70
CA PRO A 222 -1.87 1.52 -10.99
C PRO A 222 -0.83 1.91 -12.04
N THR A 223 0.18 2.68 -11.65
CA THR A 223 1.29 3.05 -12.53
C THR A 223 2.10 1.82 -12.94
N LEU A 224 2.43 0.93 -11.99
CA LEU A 224 3.13 -0.33 -12.28
C LEU A 224 2.35 -1.24 -13.23
N PHE A 225 1.02 -1.36 -13.05
CA PHE A 225 0.19 -2.21 -13.90
C PHE A 225 0.03 -1.68 -15.32
N ASN A 226 -0.25 -0.37 -15.43
CA ASN A 226 -0.87 0.19 -16.63
C ASN A 226 0.08 1.01 -17.51
N SER A 227 1.33 1.31 -17.08
CA SER A 227 2.28 2.06 -17.90
C SER A 227 2.59 1.35 -19.21
N GLY A 228 2.35 2.03 -20.32
CA GLY A 228 2.56 1.54 -21.68
C GLY A 228 1.47 0.60 -22.17
N THR A 229 0.41 0.36 -21.39
CA THR A 229 -0.72 -0.46 -21.85
C THR A 229 -1.73 0.33 -22.67
N THR A 230 -2.70 -0.35 -23.27
CA THR A 230 -3.77 0.28 -24.05
C THR A 230 -4.69 1.17 -23.21
N HIS A 231 -4.70 0.99 -21.89
CA HIS A 231 -5.50 1.79 -20.95
C HIS A 231 -4.61 2.29 -19.82
N GLU A 232 -3.89 3.39 -20.07
CA GLU A 232 -2.94 3.99 -19.13
C GLU A 232 -3.67 4.79 -18.03
N GLN A 233 -4.54 4.15 -17.22
CA GLN A 233 -5.00 4.74 -15.97
C GLN A 233 -3.91 4.52 -14.92
N LEU A 234 -3.14 5.57 -14.63
CA LEU A 234 -1.91 5.51 -13.83
C LEU A 234 -2.08 6.07 -12.42
N SER A 235 -3.19 6.79 -12.18
CA SER A 235 -3.45 7.48 -10.90
C SER A 235 -4.04 6.53 -9.87
N SER A 236 -3.69 6.73 -8.60
CA SER A 236 -4.07 5.84 -7.52
C SER A 236 -5.33 6.28 -6.79
N CYS A 237 -5.51 7.58 -6.60
CA CYS A 237 -6.50 8.13 -5.68
C CYS A 237 -7.34 9.20 -6.36
N PHE A 238 -8.65 9.17 -6.07
CA PHE A 238 -9.62 10.13 -6.56
C PHE A 238 -10.48 10.61 -5.40
N LEU A 239 -10.58 11.94 -5.25
CA LEU A 239 -11.36 12.61 -4.20
C LEU A 239 -12.52 13.34 -4.84
N LEU A 240 -13.74 12.92 -4.50
CA LEU A 240 -14.96 13.49 -5.02
C LEU A 240 -15.66 14.31 -3.94
N ASP A 241 -15.94 15.58 -4.23
CA ASP A 241 -16.80 16.37 -3.38
C ASP A 241 -18.19 15.73 -3.24
N SER A 242 -18.88 16.07 -2.20
CA SER A 242 -20.25 15.62 -1.94
C SER A 242 -21.15 15.87 -3.15
N PRO A 243 -22.02 14.92 -3.51
CA PRO A 243 -23.08 15.25 -4.45
C PRO A 243 -23.89 16.44 -3.94
N GLN A 244 -24.38 17.26 -4.85
CA GLN A 244 -25.39 18.26 -4.52
C GLN A 244 -26.67 17.56 -4.05
N ASP A 245 -27.45 18.22 -3.21
CA ASP A 245 -28.66 17.66 -2.60
C ASP A 245 -29.80 17.48 -3.63
N SER A 246 -29.55 16.68 -4.66
CA SER A 246 -30.51 16.32 -5.71
C SER A 246 -30.33 14.89 -6.17
N LEU A 247 -31.40 14.25 -6.59
CA LEU A 247 -31.40 12.88 -7.09
C LEU A 247 -30.43 12.70 -8.27
N GLU A 248 -30.45 13.65 -9.19
CA GLU A 248 -29.58 13.65 -10.36
C GLU A 248 -28.11 13.66 -9.97
N SER A 249 -27.71 14.57 -9.07
CA SER A 249 -26.32 14.69 -8.62
C SER A 249 -25.86 13.46 -7.85
N ILE A 250 -26.72 12.85 -7.02
CA ILE A 250 -26.39 11.62 -6.27
C ILE A 250 -26.12 10.46 -7.24
N TYR A 251 -26.98 10.23 -8.23
CA TYR A 251 -26.78 9.14 -9.19
C TYR A 251 -25.64 9.40 -10.17
N SER A 252 -25.41 10.66 -10.56
CA SER A 252 -24.24 11.04 -11.35
C SER A 252 -22.94 10.70 -10.59
N LYS A 253 -22.90 11.01 -9.29
CA LYS A 253 -21.76 10.67 -8.43
C LYS A 253 -21.52 9.16 -8.34
N TYR A 254 -22.57 8.35 -8.28
CA TYR A 254 -22.41 6.88 -8.32
C TYR A 254 -21.85 6.41 -9.66
N GLY A 255 -22.25 7.02 -10.77
CA GLY A 255 -21.69 6.76 -12.09
C GLY A 255 -20.18 7.07 -12.14
N ASP A 256 -19.78 8.23 -11.61
CA ASP A 256 -18.38 8.64 -11.52
C ASP A 256 -17.57 7.63 -10.69
N ILE A 257 -18.04 7.28 -9.49
CA ILE A 257 -17.40 6.30 -8.60
C ILE A 257 -17.24 4.94 -9.31
N ALA A 258 -18.27 4.46 -10.01
CA ALA A 258 -18.22 3.21 -10.73
C ALA A 258 -17.18 3.22 -11.86
N GLN A 259 -17.10 4.32 -12.63
CA GLN A 259 -16.09 4.49 -13.69
C GLN A 259 -14.67 4.53 -13.13
N LEU A 260 -14.44 5.30 -12.09
CA LEU A 260 -13.14 5.38 -11.43
C LEU A 260 -12.72 4.04 -10.82
N SER A 261 -13.63 3.36 -10.13
CA SER A 261 -13.37 2.03 -9.54
C SER A 261 -13.04 0.98 -10.60
N LYS A 262 -13.74 0.98 -11.76
CA LYS A 262 -13.48 0.04 -12.86
C LYS A 262 -12.02 0.09 -13.32
N PHE A 263 -11.41 1.27 -13.30
CA PHE A 263 -10.03 1.49 -13.71
C PHE A 263 -9.05 1.53 -12.54
N SER A 264 -9.37 0.86 -11.43
CA SER A 264 -8.48 0.64 -10.28
C SER A 264 -8.17 1.88 -9.44
N GLY A 265 -9.02 2.92 -9.47
CA GLY A 265 -8.91 4.08 -8.60
C GLY A 265 -9.43 3.79 -7.19
N GLY A 266 -8.68 4.20 -6.17
CA GLY A 266 -9.18 4.30 -4.79
C GLY A 266 -10.03 5.55 -4.62
N ILE A 267 -11.19 5.43 -3.96
CA ILE A 267 -12.20 6.49 -3.89
C ILE A 267 -12.31 7.06 -2.48
N GLY A 268 -12.16 8.39 -2.37
CA GLY A 268 -12.68 9.17 -1.25
C GLY A 268 -13.89 9.98 -1.73
N VAL A 269 -14.97 10.01 -0.98
CA VAL A 269 -16.16 10.80 -1.30
C VAL A 269 -16.73 11.45 -0.05
N SER A 270 -17.00 12.77 -0.12
CA SER A 270 -17.76 13.46 0.91
C SER A 270 -19.25 13.22 0.70
N TYR A 271 -20.02 13.23 1.79
CA TYR A 271 -21.48 13.10 1.72
C TYR A 271 -22.20 14.19 2.53
N THR A 272 -21.48 15.21 2.94
CA THR A 272 -21.92 16.24 3.88
C THR A 272 -23.02 17.17 3.34
N ARG A 273 -23.11 17.36 2.00
CA ARG A 273 -24.09 18.29 1.39
C ARG A 273 -25.49 17.69 1.27
N VAL A 274 -25.64 16.37 1.44
CA VAL A 274 -26.94 15.68 1.29
C VAL A 274 -27.79 15.87 2.54
N ARG A 275 -29.04 16.31 2.37
CA ARG A 275 -30.01 16.57 3.46
C ARG A 275 -30.15 15.42 4.45
N SER A 276 -30.34 15.77 5.70
CA SER A 276 -30.52 14.81 6.78
C SER A 276 -31.92 14.19 6.81
N ARG A 277 -32.08 13.17 7.62
CA ARG A 277 -33.36 12.50 7.91
C ARG A 277 -34.35 13.49 8.49
N GLY A 278 -35.60 13.41 8.03
CA GLY A 278 -36.68 14.30 8.43
C GLY A 278 -36.74 15.64 7.69
N SER A 279 -35.72 15.99 6.91
CA SER A 279 -35.71 17.20 6.09
C SER A 279 -36.84 17.20 5.05
N LEU A 280 -37.53 18.32 4.87
CA LEU A 280 -38.66 18.44 3.94
C LEU A 280 -38.21 18.33 2.47
N ILE A 281 -38.84 17.46 1.70
CA ILE A 281 -38.73 17.39 0.24
C ILE A 281 -39.87 18.22 -0.36
N LYS A 282 -39.55 19.47 -0.74
CA LYS A 282 -40.58 20.44 -1.20
C LYS A 282 -41.38 19.95 -2.40
N SER A 283 -40.75 19.24 -3.35
CA SER A 283 -41.42 18.78 -4.60
C SER A 283 -42.51 17.73 -4.37
N THR A 284 -42.37 16.90 -3.33
CA THR A 284 -43.32 15.81 -3.02
C THR A 284 -44.06 16.02 -1.71
N ASN A 285 -43.76 17.07 -0.97
CA ASN A 285 -44.23 17.36 0.40
C ASN A 285 -44.00 16.18 1.38
N GLY A 286 -42.96 15.38 1.14
CA GLY A 286 -42.52 14.27 1.97
C GLY A 286 -41.29 14.63 2.79
N HIS A 287 -40.80 13.66 3.57
CA HIS A 287 -39.62 13.79 4.39
C HIS A 287 -38.49 12.89 3.87
N SER A 288 -37.26 13.40 3.97
CA SER A 288 -36.05 12.66 3.65
C SER A 288 -35.83 11.49 4.63
N ASN A 289 -35.36 10.37 4.13
CA ASN A 289 -34.86 9.25 4.93
C ASN A 289 -33.40 9.42 5.37
N GLY A 290 -32.79 10.56 5.05
CA GLY A 290 -31.39 10.88 5.36
C GLY A 290 -30.38 10.20 4.44
N ILE A 291 -29.14 10.19 4.88
CA ILE A 291 -28.01 9.71 4.05
C ILE A 291 -27.87 8.17 4.03
N VAL A 292 -28.37 7.45 5.04
CA VAL A 292 -28.15 6.00 5.18
C VAL A 292 -28.61 5.18 3.98
N PRO A 293 -29.84 5.38 3.44
CA PRO A 293 -30.29 4.62 2.25
C PRO A 293 -29.40 4.87 1.02
N TRP A 294 -28.93 6.11 0.84
CA TRP A 294 -28.00 6.44 -0.24
C TRP A 294 -26.64 5.75 -0.07
N LEU A 295 -26.11 5.74 1.14
CA LEU A 295 -24.86 5.04 1.43
C LEU A 295 -24.99 3.52 1.29
N LYS A 296 -26.14 2.94 1.62
CA LYS A 296 -26.45 1.53 1.33
C LYS A 296 -26.45 1.22 -0.16
N THR A 297 -27.00 2.11 -0.97
CA THR A 297 -26.96 1.99 -2.44
C THR A 297 -25.53 2.09 -2.97
N MET A 298 -24.74 3.03 -2.47
CA MET A 298 -23.32 3.17 -2.80
C MET A 298 -22.52 1.93 -2.42
N ASP A 299 -22.75 1.38 -1.22
CA ASP A 299 -22.13 0.16 -0.73
C ASP A 299 -22.29 -1.00 -1.72
N SER A 300 -23.52 -1.21 -2.16
CA SER A 300 -23.82 -2.25 -3.15
C SER A 300 -23.22 -1.97 -4.52
N SER A 301 -23.20 -0.71 -4.95
CA SER A 301 -22.58 -0.29 -6.21
C SER A 301 -21.06 -0.51 -6.21
N VAL A 302 -20.38 -0.10 -5.14
CA VAL A 302 -18.93 -0.29 -4.98
C VAL A 302 -18.58 -1.77 -4.96
N ALA A 303 -19.35 -2.59 -4.23
CA ALA A 303 -19.12 -4.03 -4.17
C ALA A 303 -19.36 -4.74 -5.51
N ALA A 304 -20.25 -4.22 -6.36
CA ALA A 304 -20.53 -4.78 -7.68
C ALA A 304 -19.43 -4.51 -8.70
N VAL A 305 -18.67 -3.42 -8.54
CA VAL A 305 -17.60 -3.06 -9.48
C VAL A 305 -16.36 -3.87 -9.22
N ASN A 306 -15.95 -4.64 -10.25
CA ASN A 306 -14.73 -5.45 -10.20
C ASN A 306 -13.61 -4.72 -10.91
N GLN A 307 -12.55 -4.36 -10.19
CA GLN A 307 -11.37 -3.68 -10.70
C GLN A 307 -10.54 -4.61 -11.62
N GLY A 308 -10.89 -4.63 -12.91
CA GLY A 308 -10.17 -5.42 -13.91
C GLY A 308 -10.12 -6.93 -13.62
N GLY A 309 -11.06 -7.48 -12.84
CA GLY A 309 -11.06 -8.90 -12.44
C GLY A 309 -10.10 -9.25 -11.30
N LYS A 310 -9.38 -8.25 -10.76
CA LYS A 310 -8.31 -8.50 -9.78
C LYS A 310 -8.70 -8.14 -8.34
N ARG A 311 -9.64 -7.18 -8.15
CA ARG A 311 -10.04 -6.65 -6.82
C ARG A 311 -11.50 -6.19 -6.82
N LYS A 312 -12.11 -6.12 -5.63
CA LYS A 312 -13.39 -5.42 -5.44
C LYS A 312 -13.16 -3.92 -5.39
N GLY A 313 -14.13 -3.13 -5.82
CA GLY A 313 -14.12 -1.68 -5.63
C GLY A 313 -14.06 -1.33 -4.13
N ALA A 314 -13.39 -0.23 -3.79
CA ALA A 314 -13.30 0.26 -2.42
C ALA A 314 -13.49 1.77 -2.37
N ALA A 315 -14.25 2.25 -1.41
CA ALA A 315 -14.51 3.67 -1.19
C ALA A 315 -14.53 4.01 0.29
N CYS A 316 -14.07 5.23 0.62
CA CYS A 316 -14.22 5.82 1.95
C CYS A 316 -15.18 7.01 1.87
N VAL A 317 -16.17 7.01 2.74
CA VAL A 317 -17.13 8.10 2.87
C VAL A 317 -16.74 9.00 4.03
N TYR A 318 -16.68 10.31 3.77
CA TYR A 318 -16.37 11.35 4.72
C TYR A 318 -17.64 12.11 5.10
N LEU A 319 -17.87 12.28 6.41
CA LEU A 319 -18.99 13.09 6.91
C LEU A 319 -18.50 14.05 7.99
N GLU A 320 -18.93 15.32 7.90
CA GLU A 320 -18.64 16.31 8.93
C GLU A 320 -19.44 16.06 10.20
N THR A 321 -18.82 16.27 11.36
CA THR A 321 -19.41 15.92 12.67
C THR A 321 -20.61 16.75 13.08
N TRP A 322 -20.89 17.87 12.40
CA TRP A 322 -22.07 18.69 12.62
C TRP A 322 -23.31 18.26 11.86
N HIS A 323 -23.17 17.30 10.91
CA HIS A 323 -24.29 16.80 10.13
C HIS A 323 -25.30 16.08 11.02
N ALA A 324 -26.60 16.35 10.82
CA ALA A 324 -27.65 15.82 11.69
C ALA A 324 -27.76 14.29 11.72
N ASP A 325 -27.29 13.60 10.68
CA ASP A 325 -27.27 12.13 10.59
C ASP A 325 -25.94 11.51 11.07
N ILE A 326 -25.07 12.24 11.75
CA ILE A 326 -23.74 11.73 12.16
C ILE A 326 -23.81 10.46 13.01
N GLU A 327 -24.80 10.33 13.89
CA GLU A 327 -24.92 9.14 14.73
C GLU A 327 -25.37 7.92 13.90
N ASP A 328 -26.30 8.09 12.95
CA ASP A 328 -26.70 7.06 11.99
C ASP A 328 -25.53 6.63 11.08
N PHE A 329 -24.66 7.59 10.69
CA PHE A 329 -23.45 7.33 9.91
C PHE A 329 -22.45 6.44 10.68
N LEU A 330 -22.25 6.71 11.97
CA LEU A 330 -21.34 5.92 12.81
C LEU A 330 -21.79 4.48 12.99
N GLU A 331 -23.08 4.17 12.78
CA GLU A 331 -23.64 2.82 12.89
C GLU A 331 -23.54 1.98 11.61
N LEU A 332 -23.13 2.57 10.49
CA LEU A 332 -23.14 1.89 9.19
C LEU A 332 -22.33 0.60 9.15
N ARG A 333 -21.31 0.46 9.97
CA ARG A 333 -20.45 -0.71 10.05
C ARG A 333 -20.66 -1.58 11.30
N ASP A 334 -21.66 -1.28 12.12
CA ASP A 334 -21.95 -2.11 13.29
C ASP A 334 -22.32 -3.55 12.86
N ASN A 335 -21.78 -4.54 13.57
CA ASN A 335 -22.00 -5.96 13.27
C ASN A 335 -23.36 -6.48 13.76
N THR A 336 -24.15 -5.63 14.36
CA THR A 336 -25.47 -5.95 14.94
C THR A 336 -26.52 -4.97 14.47
N GLY A 337 -27.79 -5.30 14.63
CA GLY A 337 -28.92 -4.44 14.30
C GLY A 337 -29.50 -4.72 12.90
N ASP A 338 -30.18 -3.74 12.33
CA ASP A 338 -30.87 -3.86 11.03
C ASP A 338 -29.88 -3.79 9.86
N GLU A 339 -29.67 -4.91 9.17
CA GLU A 339 -28.77 -5.03 8.02
C GLU A 339 -29.13 -4.09 6.86
N SER A 340 -30.41 -3.72 6.73
CA SER A 340 -30.81 -2.74 5.71
C SER A 340 -30.20 -1.34 5.93
N ARG A 341 -29.71 -1.07 7.14
CA ARG A 341 -29.06 0.17 7.56
C ARG A 341 -27.54 0.05 7.67
N ARG A 342 -26.94 -1.04 7.16
CA ARG A 342 -25.48 -1.31 7.23
C ARG A 342 -24.83 -1.19 5.86
N ALA A 343 -23.56 -0.76 5.86
CA ALA A 343 -22.74 -0.57 4.66
C ALA A 343 -21.32 -1.09 4.93
N HIS A 344 -21.16 -2.42 4.91
CA HIS A 344 -19.92 -3.09 5.31
C HIS A 344 -18.78 -3.00 4.28
N ASN A 345 -19.09 -2.68 3.01
CA ASN A 345 -18.06 -2.51 1.95
C ASN A 345 -17.54 -1.07 1.86
N LEU A 346 -18.17 -0.12 2.57
CA LEU A 346 -17.67 1.26 2.64
C LEU A 346 -16.78 1.45 3.88
N ASN A 347 -15.67 2.15 3.71
CA ASN A 347 -14.94 2.72 4.83
C ASN A 347 -15.55 4.06 5.24
N LEU A 348 -15.38 4.42 6.49
CA LEU A 348 -15.97 5.63 7.07
C LEU A 348 -14.88 6.51 7.68
N ALA A 349 -14.98 7.82 7.49
CA ALA A 349 -14.11 8.78 8.14
C ALA A 349 -14.90 9.99 8.64
N ASN A 350 -14.55 10.46 9.83
CA ASN A 350 -15.13 11.65 10.43
C ASN A 350 -14.31 12.87 9.99
N TRP A 351 -14.96 13.86 9.37
CA TRP A 351 -14.34 15.13 8.98
C TRP A 351 -14.64 16.18 10.05
N ILE A 352 -13.62 16.48 10.88
CA ILE A 352 -13.80 17.07 12.21
C ILE A 352 -13.28 18.51 12.23
N PRO A 353 -14.13 19.52 12.44
CA PRO A 353 -13.69 20.89 12.67
C PRO A 353 -13.07 21.06 14.07
N ASP A 354 -12.11 21.96 14.21
CA ASP A 354 -11.42 22.28 15.48
C ASP A 354 -12.42 22.66 16.59
N LEU A 355 -13.50 23.37 16.26
CA LEU A 355 -14.54 23.75 17.24
C LEU A 355 -15.15 22.52 17.94
N PHE A 356 -15.36 21.43 17.22
CA PHE A 356 -15.85 20.20 17.85
C PHE A 356 -14.88 19.68 18.90
N MET A 357 -13.59 19.60 18.57
CA MET A 357 -12.57 19.13 19.50
C MET A 357 -12.40 20.05 20.71
N LYS A 358 -12.51 21.38 20.52
CA LYS A 358 -12.52 22.35 21.61
C LYS A 358 -13.73 22.11 22.57
N ARG A 359 -14.91 21.83 22.02
CA ARG A 359 -16.11 21.54 22.83
C ARG A 359 -16.04 20.19 23.54
N VAL A 360 -15.41 19.19 22.93
CA VAL A 360 -15.12 17.91 23.60
C VAL A 360 -14.20 18.15 24.81
N GLU A 361 -13.14 18.92 24.63
CA GLU A 361 -12.20 19.24 25.71
C GLU A 361 -12.86 19.98 26.87
N THR A 362 -13.69 20.94 26.55
CA THR A 362 -14.36 21.82 27.54
C THR A 362 -15.73 21.31 28.00
N ASP A 363 -16.13 20.09 27.59
CA ASP A 363 -17.41 19.43 27.96
C ASP A 363 -18.66 20.28 27.63
N GLN A 364 -18.69 20.79 26.41
CA GLN A 364 -19.79 21.60 25.91
C GLN A 364 -20.77 20.79 25.06
N GLU A 365 -21.91 21.40 24.78
CA GLU A 365 -22.91 20.88 23.85
C GLU A 365 -22.45 21.08 22.39
N TRP A 366 -22.92 20.20 21.52
CA TRP A 366 -22.66 20.21 20.07
C TRP A 366 -23.99 20.20 19.31
N SER A 367 -24.21 21.22 18.51
CA SER A 367 -25.41 21.34 17.70
C SER A 367 -25.25 20.62 16.35
N LEU A 368 -26.28 19.88 15.99
CA LEU A 368 -26.36 19.16 14.72
C LEU A 368 -27.30 19.88 13.76
N PHE A 369 -26.89 20.02 12.51
CA PHE A 369 -27.58 20.79 11.50
C PHE A 369 -27.92 19.98 10.26
N ASP A 370 -29.04 20.31 9.61
CA ASP A 370 -29.32 19.93 8.24
C ASP A 370 -28.50 20.78 7.27
N PRO A 371 -27.73 20.18 6.35
CA PRO A 371 -26.92 20.94 5.39
C PRO A 371 -27.71 21.95 4.53
N ARG A 372 -29.01 21.73 4.34
CA ARG A 372 -29.87 22.69 3.63
C ARG A 372 -30.10 24.01 4.38
N VAL A 373 -29.96 24.00 5.69
CA VAL A 373 -30.17 25.17 6.53
C VAL A 373 -28.86 25.96 6.71
N VAL A 374 -27.74 25.28 6.58
CA VAL A 374 -26.36 25.80 6.70
C VAL A 374 -25.46 25.34 5.55
N PRO A 375 -25.83 25.58 4.28
CA PRO A 375 -25.10 25.05 3.14
C PRO A 375 -23.66 25.53 3.06
N GLU A 376 -23.35 26.69 3.64
CA GLU A 376 -22.01 27.30 3.69
C GLU A 376 -21.02 26.55 4.57
N PHE A 377 -21.46 25.75 5.54
CA PHE A 377 -20.57 25.10 6.52
C PHE A 377 -19.53 24.17 5.86
N THR A 378 -19.91 23.51 4.78
CA THR A 378 -19.01 22.60 4.04
C THR A 378 -17.82 23.34 3.46
N ASP A 379 -18.04 24.58 3.00
CA ASP A 379 -17.04 25.39 2.30
C ASP A 379 -16.27 26.34 3.24
N LEU A 380 -16.48 26.23 4.55
CA LEU A 380 -15.82 27.02 5.59
C LEU A 380 -14.93 26.15 6.47
N PHE A 381 -13.84 26.72 6.95
CA PHE A 381 -12.94 26.09 7.93
C PHE A 381 -12.35 27.17 8.87
N GLY A 382 -11.76 26.73 9.98
CA GLY A 382 -11.13 27.59 10.97
C GLY A 382 -12.09 28.60 11.57
N GLU A 383 -11.65 29.85 11.75
CA GLU A 383 -12.41 30.92 12.39
C GLU A 383 -13.71 31.27 11.63
N ALA A 384 -13.69 31.19 10.30
CA ALA A 384 -14.87 31.45 9.48
C ALA A 384 -15.96 30.39 9.71
N PHE A 385 -15.60 29.13 9.82
CA PHE A 385 -16.53 28.07 10.19
C PHE A 385 -17.06 28.26 11.61
N GLU A 386 -16.18 28.55 12.57
CA GLU A 386 -16.54 28.77 13.98
C GLU A 386 -17.54 29.91 14.10
N ALA A 387 -17.30 31.04 13.46
CA ALA A 387 -18.21 32.19 13.46
C ALA A 387 -19.59 31.87 12.86
N ALA A 388 -19.62 31.19 11.70
CA ALA A 388 -20.86 30.79 11.05
C ALA A 388 -21.65 29.78 11.89
N TYR A 389 -20.97 28.83 12.51
CA TYR A 389 -21.57 27.82 13.37
C TYR A 389 -22.22 28.46 14.62
N LEU A 390 -21.49 29.32 15.33
CA LEU A 390 -22.03 30.03 16.50
C LEU A 390 -23.21 30.94 16.15
N GLN A 391 -23.16 31.58 14.98
CA GLN A 391 -24.27 32.39 14.48
C GLN A 391 -25.50 31.54 14.20
N ALA A 392 -25.34 30.39 13.59
CA ALA A 392 -26.44 29.46 13.30
C ALA A 392 -27.07 28.90 14.58
N GLU A 393 -26.28 28.62 15.63
CA GLU A 393 -26.77 28.25 16.95
C GLU A 393 -27.60 29.38 17.57
N ALA A 394 -27.08 30.60 17.57
CA ALA A 394 -27.80 31.77 18.11
C ALA A 394 -29.11 32.06 17.38
N GLN A 395 -29.19 31.69 16.09
CA GLN A 395 -30.40 31.80 15.27
C GLN A 395 -31.38 30.63 15.46
N GLY A 396 -31.06 29.64 16.28
CA GLY A 396 -31.91 28.47 16.51
C GLY A 396 -32.06 27.55 15.29
N LYS A 397 -31.06 27.52 14.40
CA LYS A 397 -31.08 26.72 13.18
C LYS A 397 -30.74 25.22 13.40
N ALA A 398 -30.30 24.85 14.60
CA ALA A 398 -29.95 23.46 14.90
C ALA A 398 -31.18 22.54 14.86
N ASN A 399 -30.99 21.36 14.28
CA ASN A 399 -32.00 20.30 14.34
C ASN A 399 -32.14 19.75 15.77
N ARG A 400 -30.99 19.54 16.39
CA ARG A 400 -30.89 19.08 17.79
C ARG A 400 -29.50 19.39 18.34
N THR A 401 -29.39 19.32 19.66
CA THR A 401 -28.14 19.53 20.39
C THR A 401 -27.81 18.29 21.21
N ILE A 402 -26.57 17.85 21.23
CA ILE A 402 -26.07 16.69 21.97
C ILE A 402 -24.79 17.06 22.70
N SER A 403 -24.37 16.30 23.71
CA SER A 403 -23.06 16.48 24.32
C SER A 403 -21.95 16.13 23.34
N ALA A 404 -20.99 17.04 23.14
CA ALA A 404 -19.81 16.80 22.30
C ALA A 404 -19.00 15.56 22.76
N ARG A 405 -18.87 15.40 24.09
CA ARG A 405 -18.20 14.22 24.66
C ARG A 405 -18.93 12.90 24.40
N LYS A 406 -20.26 12.91 24.41
CA LYS A 406 -21.04 11.70 24.08
C LYS A 406 -20.85 11.29 22.61
N LEU A 407 -20.89 12.25 21.71
CA LEU A 407 -20.61 11.98 20.29
C LEU A 407 -19.17 11.48 20.11
N TYR A 408 -18.20 12.13 20.72
CA TYR A 408 -16.81 11.71 20.67
C TYR A 408 -16.60 10.29 21.23
N SER A 409 -17.22 9.94 22.34
CA SER A 409 -17.20 8.58 22.89
C SER A 409 -17.83 7.57 21.92
N ARG A 410 -18.88 7.95 21.20
CA ARG A 410 -19.50 7.09 20.17
C ARG A 410 -18.53 6.87 19.00
N MET A 411 -17.81 7.91 18.56
CA MET A 411 -16.77 7.79 17.53
C MET A 411 -15.65 6.82 17.98
N MET A 412 -15.19 6.94 19.25
CA MET A 412 -14.19 6.01 19.80
C MET A 412 -14.69 4.58 19.86
N ARG A 413 -15.97 4.37 20.17
CA ARG A 413 -16.58 3.03 20.17
C ARG A 413 -16.58 2.44 18.77
N THR A 414 -17.00 3.20 17.76
CA THR A 414 -16.98 2.75 16.36
C THR A 414 -15.58 2.34 15.92
N LEU A 415 -14.56 3.14 16.26
CA LEU A 415 -13.16 2.81 16.01
C LEU A 415 -12.73 1.52 16.71
N ALA A 416 -13.09 1.33 17.99
CA ALA A 416 -12.71 0.16 18.76
C ALA A 416 -13.36 -1.13 18.22
N GLU A 417 -14.62 -1.07 17.81
CA GLU A 417 -15.41 -2.22 17.35
C GLU A 417 -15.13 -2.59 15.90
N THR A 418 -14.80 -1.62 15.04
CA THR A 418 -14.72 -1.82 13.59
C THR A 418 -13.36 -1.50 12.97
N GLY A 419 -12.46 -0.85 13.71
CA GLY A 419 -11.22 -0.26 13.17
C GLY A 419 -11.46 0.93 12.22
N ASN A 420 -12.71 1.30 12.00
CA ASN A 420 -13.19 2.26 11.01
C ASN A 420 -13.85 3.47 11.69
N GLY A 421 -14.18 4.51 10.93
CA GLY A 421 -14.61 5.80 11.48
C GLY A 421 -13.39 6.67 11.82
N TRP A 422 -12.46 6.75 10.87
CA TRP A 422 -11.17 7.40 11.06
C TRP A 422 -11.31 8.87 11.46
N MET A 423 -10.39 9.33 12.31
CA MET A 423 -10.36 10.70 12.81
C MET A 423 -9.52 11.55 11.88
N THR A 424 -10.17 12.49 11.19
CA THR A 424 -9.51 13.41 10.24
C THR A 424 -9.93 14.85 10.59
N PHE A 425 -8.97 15.78 10.68
CA PHE A 425 -9.16 17.10 11.25
C PHE A 425 -9.21 18.18 10.18
N LYS A 426 -10.43 18.60 9.82
CA LYS A 426 -10.74 19.54 8.73
C LYS A 426 -9.87 20.79 8.75
N ASP A 427 -9.78 21.45 9.90
CA ASP A 427 -9.07 22.73 10.00
C ASP A 427 -7.57 22.56 9.90
N LYS A 428 -7.02 21.46 10.45
CA LYS A 428 -5.60 21.14 10.29
C LYS A 428 -5.23 20.88 8.82
N CYS A 429 -6.10 20.15 8.10
CA CYS A 429 -5.92 19.88 6.68
C CYS A 429 -5.95 21.17 5.84
N ASN A 430 -6.91 22.03 6.08
CA ASN A 430 -7.13 23.24 5.28
C ASN A 430 -6.16 24.37 5.60
N ARG A 431 -5.85 24.60 6.88
CA ARG A 431 -4.99 25.71 7.31
C ARG A 431 -3.57 25.63 6.77
N ALA A 432 -3.04 24.43 6.64
CA ALA A 432 -1.66 24.18 6.23
C ALA A 432 -1.47 23.86 4.74
N SER A 433 -2.54 23.74 3.95
CA SER A 433 -2.42 23.36 2.54
C SER A 433 -2.00 24.51 1.65
N ASN A 434 -1.09 24.21 0.72
CA ASN A 434 -0.67 25.16 -0.31
C ASN A 434 -1.83 25.60 -1.23
N GLN A 435 -2.86 24.78 -1.42
CA GLN A 435 -3.98 25.03 -2.33
C GLN A 435 -5.09 25.91 -1.75
N THR A 436 -5.14 26.12 -0.42
CA THR A 436 -6.29 26.74 0.28
C THR A 436 -6.10 28.23 0.60
N LEU A 437 -5.23 28.93 -0.11
CA LEU A 437 -5.02 30.36 0.11
C LEU A 437 -6.26 31.19 -0.18
N ARG A 438 -6.95 30.93 -1.30
CA ARG A 438 -8.13 31.70 -1.71
C ARG A 438 -9.41 31.19 -1.07
N ALA A 439 -10.30 32.08 -0.73
CA ALA A 439 -11.66 31.73 -0.32
C ALA A 439 -12.34 30.88 -1.41
N GLY A 440 -13.01 29.81 -1.02
CA GLY A 440 -13.65 28.84 -1.91
C GLY A 440 -12.72 27.68 -2.34
N ASN A 441 -11.42 27.76 -2.11
CA ASN A 441 -10.52 26.62 -2.25
C ASN A 441 -10.51 25.84 -0.92
N VAL A 442 -11.24 24.74 -0.86
CA VAL A 442 -11.43 23.96 0.36
C VAL A 442 -11.15 22.49 0.12
N ILE A 443 -10.47 21.87 1.08
CA ILE A 443 -10.34 20.41 1.17
C ILE A 443 -11.54 19.90 1.97
N HIS A 444 -12.41 19.12 1.31
CA HIS A 444 -13.65 18.60 1.88
C HIS A 444 -13.55 17.19 2.45
N LEU A 445 -12.45 16.51 2.15
CA LEU A 445 -12.23 15.09 2.44
C LEU A 445 -10.78 14.69 2.18
N SER A 446 -10.46 13.43 2.44
CA SER A 446 -9.24 12.77 1.98
C SER A 446 -9.59 11.56 1.12
N ASN A 447 -8.58 10.82 0.66
CA ASN A 447 -8.75 9.59 -0.12
C ASN A 447 -9.10 8.37 0.76
N LEU A 448 -9.10 7.19 0.13
CA LEU A 448 -9.37 5.92 0.82
C LEU A 448 -8.39 5.62 1.97
N CYS A 449 -7.12 6.02 1.83
CA CYS A 449 -6.08 5.74 2.83
C CYS A 449 -5.63 6.96 3.64
N THR A 450 -6.32 8.09 3.50
CA THR A 450 -6.18 9.33 4.31
C THR A 450 -4.88 10.13 4.12
N GLU A 451 -4.04 9.83 3.13
CA GLU A 451 -2.80 10.57 2.87
C GLU A 451 -2.96 11.75 1.90
N ILE A 452 -4.03 11.78 1.08
CA ILE A 452 -4.23 12.80 0.06
C ILE A 452 -5.10 13.93 0.58
N LEU A 453 -4.60 15.15 0.47
CA LEU A 453 -5.29 16.37 0.85
C LEU A 453 -5.24 17.38 -0.28
N GLU A 454 -6.25 17.37 -1.10
CA GLU A 454 -6.39 18.23 -2.28
C GLU A 454 -7.78 18.88 -2.26
N ILE A 455 -7.87 20.09 -2.81
CA ILE A 455 -9.16 20.77 -2.94
C ILE A 455 -10.07 20.03 -3.91
N THR A 456 -11.35 20.07 -3.65
CA THR A 456 -12.40 19.51 -4.49
C THR A 456 -13.52 20.51 -4.69
N SER A 457 -14.27 20.35 -5.78
CA SER A 457 -15.49 21.14 -6.06
C SER A 457 -16.50 20.29 -6.84
N ALA A 458 -17.64 20.89 -7.17
CA ALA A 458 -18.63 20.24 -8.03
C ALA A 458 -18.04 19.89 -9.43
N GLU A 459 -17.12 20.71 -9.93
CA GLU A 459 -16.53 20.63 -11.27
C GLU A 459 -15.16 19.94 -11.31
N GLU A 460 -14.49 19.83 -10.17
CA GLU A 460 -13.12 19.29 -10.08
C GLU A 460 -13.04 18.15 -9.07
N THR A 461 -12.70 16.97 -9.56
CA THR A 461 -12.30 15.81 -8.77
C THR A 461 -10.79 15.86 -8.58
N ALA A 462 -10.34 15.77 -7.34
CA ALA A 462 -8.92 15.73 -7.05
C ALA A 462 -8.32 14.36 -7.42
N VAL A 463 -7.08 14.36 -7.89
CA VAL A 463 -6.40 13.16 -8.39
C VAL A 463 -4.95 13.20 -7.94
N CYS A 464 -4.48 12.15 -7.28
CA CYS A 464 -3.09 12.05 -6.90
C CYS A 464 -2.37 10.88 -7.57
N ASN A 465 -1.13 11.16 -7.99
CA ASN A 465 -0.20 10.19 -8.56
C ASN A 465 0.86 9.88 -7.53
N LEU A 466 0.95 8.61 -7.15
CA LEU A 466 1.77 8.16 -6.02
C LEU A 466 3.00 7.38 -6.45
N GLY A 467 4.06 7.53 -5.67
CA GLY A 467 5.26 6.72 -5.73
C GLY A 467 5.99 6.79 -4.39
N SER A 468 6.79 5.79 -4.06
CA SER A 468 7.47 5.71 -2.77
C SER A 468 8.92 5.31 -2.89
N ILE A 469 9.77 6.03 -2.15
CA ILE A 469 11.20 5.81 -2.06
C ILE A 469 11.47 4.75 -1.00
N ASN A 470 12.26 3.73 -1.32
CA ASN A 470 12.71 2.73 -0.36
C ASN A 470 13.91 3.26 0.41
N LEU A 471 13.67 3.83 1.57
CA LEU A 471 14.71 4.40 2.44
C LEU A 471 15.77 3.37 2.88
N GLY A 472 15.37 2.10 3.02
CA GLY A 472 16.25 1.02 3.40
C GLY A 472 17.41 0.77 2.42
N ASN A 473 17.29 1.25 1.17
CA ASN A 473 18.32 1.13 0.15
C ASN A 473 19.21 2.39 0.00
N HIS A 474 18.94 3.46 0.80
CA HIS A 474 19.70 4.71 0.72
C HIS A 474 20.82 4.78 1.78
N PHE A 475 21.81 3.94 1.61
CA PHE A 475 22.99 3.89 2.45
C PHE A 475 24.24 3.80 1.59
N ASP A 476 25.30 4.46 2.07
CA ASP A 476 26.62 4.36 1.45
C ASP A 476 27.35 3.06 1.86
N ASP A 477 28.56 2.87 1.32
CA ASP A 477 29.40 1.69 1.59
C ASP A 477 29.92 1.66 3.04
N HIS A 478 29.85 2.77 3.78
CA HIS A 478 30.23 2.88 5.19
C HIS A 478 29.07 2.58 6.15
N GLY A 479 27.87 2.39 5.59
CA GLY A 479 26.65 2.13 6.37
C GLY A 479 26.02 3.39 6.95
N GLU A 480 26.37 4.57 6.42
CA GLU A 480 25.71 5.84 6.73
C GLU A 480 24.56 6.10 5.73
N PHE A 481 23.58 6.87 6.20
CA PHE A 481 22.43 7.20 5.35
C PHE A 481 22.86 8.18 4.25
N ASP A 482 22.65 7.81 3.00
CA ASP A 482 23.09 8.53 1.80
C ASP A 482 22.05 9.56 1.35
N TYR A 483 22.22 10.79 1.81
CA TYR A 483 21.32 11.91 1.45
C TYR A 483 21.47 12.36 0.00
N GLU A 484 22.64 12.18 -0.64
CA GLU A 484 22.83 12.52 -2.06
C GLU A 484 22.08 11.54 -2.95
N LYS A 485 22.19 10.24 -2.67
CA LYS A 485 21.41 9.22 -3.36
C LYS A 485 19.92 9.45 -3.16
N LEU A 486 19.50 9.86 -1.96
CA LEU A 486 18.10 10.22 -1.68
C LEU A 486 17.66 11.40 -2.55
N ALA A 487 18.44 12.47 -2.61
CA ALA A 487 18.15 13.65 -3.43
C ALA A 487 18.00 13.30 -4.91
N ASP A 488 18.90 12.49 -5.45
CA ASP A 488 18.83 12.03 -6.84
C ASP A 488 17.59 11.19 -7.11
N THR A 489 17.22 10.33 -6.16
CA THR A 489 16.01 9.52 -6.27
C THR A 489 14.74 10.39 -6.24
N VAL A 490 14.71 11.42 -5.36
CA VAL A 490 13.60 12.39 -5.30
C VAL A 490 13.45 13.14 -6.62
N ARG A 491 14.54 13.67 -7.19
CA ARG A 491 14.51 14.40 -8.46
C ARG A 491 13.92 13.57 -9.59
N LEU A 492 14.36 12.32 -9.69
CA LEU A 492 13.85 11.40 -10.71
C LEU A 492 12.38 11.05 -10.48
N ALA A 493 12.00 10.76 -9.22
CA ALA A 493 10.63 10.40 -8.87
C ALA A 493 9.65 11.54 -9.16
N VAL A 494 9.98 12.78 -8.82
CA VAL A 494 9.11 13.94 -9.08
C VAL A 494 8.91 14.14 -10.58
N ARG A 495 9.96 14.05 -11.41
CA ARG A 495 9.86 14.13 -12.87
C ARG A 495 8.94 13.04 -13.43
N GLN A 496 9.08 11.82 -12.93
CA GLN A 496 8.23 10.70 -13.34
C GLN A 496 6.76 10.94 -12.93
N LEU A 497 6.51 11.39 -11.69
CA LEU A 497 5.15 11.65 -11.20
C LEU A 497 4.48 12.82 -11.95
N ASP A 498 5.22 13.89 -12.28
CA ASP A 498 4.69 14.98 -13.15
C ASP A 498 4.33 14.44 -14.54
N ARG A 499 5.15 13.54 -15.10
CA ARG A 499 4.89 12.94 -16.40
C ARG A 499 3.62 12.08 -16.41
N VAL A 500 3.34 11.39 -15.32
CA VAL A 500 2.10 10.61 -15.15
C VAL A 500 0.86 11.47 -15.37
N ILE A 501 0.84 12.71 -14.89
CA ILE A 501 -0.29 13.64 -15.05
C ILE A 501 -0.66 13.83 -16.52
N ASP A 502 0.35 13.95 -17.39
CA ASP A 502 0.14 14.21 -18.82
C ASP A 502 -0.22 12.94 -19.61
N LEU A 503 0.22 11.75 -19.15
CA LEU A 503 0.00 10.49 -19.83
C LEU A 503 -1.27 9.78 -19.38
N ASN A 504 -1.78 10.11 -18.18
CA ASN A 504 -2.88 9.41 -17.55
C ASN A 504 -4.17 9.42 -18.39
N PHE A 505 -4.78 8.26 -18.53
CA PHE A 505 -6.17 8.17 -18.99
C PHE A 505 -7.11 8.54 -17.84
N TYR A 506 -7.94 9.55 -18.05
CA TYR A 506 -8.90 10.00 -17.06
C TYR A 506 -10.29 9.44 -17.34
N PRO A 507 -10.85 8.57 -16.48
CA PRO A 507 -12.18 7.99 -16.69
C PRO A 507 -13.32 9.04 -16.69
N ILE A 508 -13.12 10.17 -16.00
CA ILE A 508 -14.08 11.28 -15.89
C ILE A 508 -13.41 12.64 -16.14
N GLU A 509 -14.12 13.56 -16.79
CA GLU A 509 -13.55 14.86 -17.19
C GLU A 509 -13.24 15.78 -16.00
N SER A 510 -14.02 15.68 -14.90
CA SER A 510 -13.74 16.47 -13.68
C SER A 510 -12.38 16.11 -13.07
N ALA A 511 -11.96 14.85 -13.14
CA ALA A 511 -10.64 14.39 -12.70
C ALA A 511 -9.52 14.94 -13.59
N ARG A 512 -9.71 14.89 -14.91
CA ARG A 512 -8.76 15.47 -15.87
C ARG A 512 -8.57 16.97 -15.60
N ARG A 513 -9.66 17.70 -15.44
CA ARG A 513 -9.65 19.13 -15.20
C ARG A 513 -8.89 19.50 -13.93
N GLY A 514 -9.22 18.88 -12.81
CA GLY A 514 -8.58 19.12 -11.52
C GLY A 514 -7.08 18.81 -11.57
N ASN A 515 -6.72 17.63 -12.12
CA ASN A 515 -5.33 17.19 -12.15
C ASN A 515 -4.44 18.05 -13.06
N LEU A 516 -4.91 18.44 -14.24
CA LEU A 516 -4.15 19.33 -15.15
C LEU A 516 -4.05 20.76 -14.62
N ARG A 517 -5.06 21.25 -13.89
CA ARG A 517 -5.04 22.60 -13.32
C ARG A 517 -4.07 22.72 -12.14
N TRP A 518 -4.09 21.78 -11.23
CA TRP A 518 -3.32 21.85 -9.99
C TRP A 518 -2.02 21.06 -10.04
N ARG A 519 -1.93 20.07 -10.87
CA ARG A 519 -0.79 19.16 -11.05
C ARG A 519 -0.18 18.65 -9.74
N PRO A 520 -0.98 18.13 -8.80
CA PRO A 520 -0.44 17.58 -7.56
C PRO A 520 0.26 16.26 -7.82
N VAL A 521 1.29 15.97 -7.01
CA VAL A 521 1.94 14.68 -6.94
C VAL A 521 2.01 14.24 -5.48
N GLY A 522 2.15 12.95 -5.23
CA GLY A 522 2.26 12.37 -3.90
C GLY A 522 3.49 11.48 -3.81
N LEU A 523 4.65 12.10 -3.61
CA LEU A 523 5.86 11.35 -3.33
C LEU A 523 5.88 10.94 -1.86
N GLY A 524 5.96 9.64 -1.60
CA GLY A 524 6.09 9.06 -0.27
C GLY A 524 7.40 8.33 -0.08
N CYS A 525 7.49 7.62 1.03
CA CYS A 525 8.60 6.75 1.33
C CYS A 525 8.12 5.48 2.05
N MET A 526 8.97 4.45 2.02
CA MET A 526 8.81 3.18 2.71
C MET A 526 10.15 2.73 3.27
N GLY A 527 10.14 1.80 4.21
CA GLY A 527 11.38 1.28 4.77
C GLY A 527 12.04 2.17 5.84
N LEU A 528 11.28 3.06 6.51
CA LEU A 528 11.83 3.83 7.63
C LEU A 528 12.28 2.91 8.78
N GLN A 529 11.52 1.86 9.06
CA GLN A 529 11.90 0.86 10.06
C GLN A 529 13.19 0.12 9.68
N ASP A 530 13.42 -0.15 8.38
CA ASP A 530 14.69 -0.71 7.89
C ASP A 530 15.87 0.22 8.18
N VAL A 531 15.68 1.54 8.01
CA VAL A 531 16.69 2.55 8.35
C VAL A 531 17.04 2.46 9.84
N PHE A 532 16.04 2.40 10.73
CA PHE A 532 16.26 2.31 12.17
C PHE A 532 16.96 1.02 12.56
N PHE A 533 16.60 -0.12 11.97
CA PHE A 533 17.33 -1.38 12.21
C PHE A 533 18.78 -1.31 11.75
N ARG A 534 19.06 -0.76 10.58
CA ARG A 534 20.43 -0.60 10.06
C ARG A 534 21.27 0.33 10.93
N LYS A 535 20.66 1.40 11.46
CA LYS A 535 21.30 2.35 12.39
C LYS A 535 21.24 1.88 13.86
N ARG A 536 20.62 0.74 14.16
CA ARG A 536 20.38 0.21 15.52
C ARG A 536 19.72 1.22 16.46
N LEU A 537 18.73 1.96 15.95
CA LEU A 537 17.95 2.92 16.70
C LEU A 537 16.62 2.30 17.17
N ALA A 538 16.30 2.51 18.44
CA ALA A 538 14.94 2.24 18.90
C ALA A 538 13.96 3.21 18.23
N PHE A 539 12.80 2.71 17.81
CA PHE A 539 11.84 3.49 17.03
C PHE A 539 11.41 4.80 17.71
N ASP A 540 11.28 4.80 19.01
CA ASP A 540 10.86 5.94 19.84
C ASP A 540 12.03 6.74 20.44
N SER A 541 13.27 6.50 19.99
CA SER A 541 14.43 7.28 20.44
C SER A 541 14.44 8.70 19.85
N ALA A 542 15.11 9.61 20.54
CA ALA A 542 15.28 10.99 20.06
C ALA A 542 16.06 11.04 18.76
N GLU A 543 17.04 10.16 18.60
CA GLU A 543 17.87 10.03 17.40
C GLU A 543 17.02 9.54 16.20
N ALA A 544 16.14 8.57 16.42
CA ALA A 544 15.22 8.09 15.38
C ALA A 544 14.26 9.20 14.92
N ARG A 545 13.72 9.99 15.86
CA ARG A 545 12.89 11.15 15.56
C ARG A 545 13.63 12.20 14.74
N ALA A 546 14.84 12.56 15.15
CA ALA A 546 15.67 13.54 14.46
C ALA A 546 16.02 13.06 13.04
N LEU A 547 16.41 11.78 12.89
CA LEU A 547 16.70 11.18 11.58
C LEU A 547 15.46 11.18 10.68
N SER A 548 14.32 10.78 11.19
CA SER A 548 13.03 10.79 10.46
C SER A 548 12.66 12.17 9.96
N LYS A 549 12.79 13.20 10.81
CA LYS A 549 12.53 14.61 10.45
C LYS A 549 13.48 15.07 9.34
N LYS A 550 14.79 14.80 9.48
CA LYS A 550 15.80 15.18 8.49
C LYS A 550 15.58 14.52 7.13
N ILE A 551 15.21 13.24 7.11
CA ILE A 551 14.83 12.54 5.86
C ILE A 551 13.63 13.25 5.22
N ALA A 552 12.58 13.56 5.98
CA ALA A 552 11.39 14.24 5.47
C ALA A 552 11.72 15.63 4.91
N GLU A 553 12.54 16.43 5.63
CA GLU A 553 13.02 17.73 5.18
C GLU A 553 13.79 17.62 3.86
N THR A 554 14.69 16.65 3.75
CA THR A 554 15.48 16.40 2.53
C THR A 554 14.58 16.06 1.34
N ILE A 555 13.61 15.16 1.53
CA ILE A 555 12.65 14.79 0.47
C ILE A 555 11.86 16.01 0.02
N TYR A 556 11.30 16.78 0.95
CA TYR A 556 10.48 17.95 0.62
C TYR A 556 11.29 19.04 -0.09
N PHE A 557 12.52 19.31 0.37
CA PHE A 557 13.41 20.28 -0.27
C PHE A 557 13.67 19.94 -1.75
N HIS A 558 14.14 18.72 -2.02
CA HIS A 558 14.48 18.31 -3.39
C HIS A 558 13.25 18.10 -4.27
N ALA A 559 12.10 17.78 -3.68
CA ALA A 559 10.85 17.73 -4.41
C ALA A 559 10.43 19.12 -4.92
N LEU A 560 10.48 20.16 -4.07
CA LEU A 560 10.20 21.54 -4.46
C LEU A 560 11.24 22.07 -5.44
N GLU A 561 12.53 21.82 -5.20
CA GLU A 561 13.62 22.19 -6.11
C GLU A 561 13.37 21.66 -7.52
N THR A 562 13.03 20.37 -7.64
CA THR A 562 12.71 19.74 -8.93
C THR A 562 11.45 20.31 -9.56
N SER A 563 10.43 20.64 -8.75
CA SER A 563 9.21 21.27 -9.26
C SER A 563 9.47 22.69 -9.81
N VAL A 564 10.43 23.43 -9.23
CA VAL A 564 10.89 24.73 -9.80
C VAL A 564 11.60 24.51 -11.14
N GLU A 565 12.49 23.52 -11.23
CA GLU A 565 13.18 23.18 -12.48
C GLU A 565 12.18 22.80 -13.57
N LEU A 566 11.20 21.96 -13.24
CA LEU A 566 10.12 21.59 -14.16
C LEU A 566 9.26 22.79 -14.55
N ALA A 567 9.05 23.75 -13.66
CA ALA A 567 8.34 24.98 -13.98
C ALA A 567 9.12 25.85 -14.96
N GLN A 568 10.45 25.91 -14.84
CA GLN A 568 11.32 26.58 -15.81
C GLN A 568 11.31 25.89 -17.19
N GLU A 569 11.33 24.56 -17.21
CA GLU A 569 11.35 23.77 -18.45
C GLU A 569 10.00 23.74 -19.18
N ARG A 570 8.88 23.63 -18.44
CA ARG A 570 7.55 23.26 -18.95
C ARG A 570 6.44 24.23 -18.54
N GLY A 571 6.75 25.25 -17.78
CA GLY A 571 5.80 26.19 -17.21
C GLY A 571 5.23 25.73 -15.88
N LYS A 572 4.89 26.69 -15.03
CA LYS A 572 4.24 26.46 -13.73
C LYS A 572 2.81 25.96 -13.91
N HIS A 573 2.25 25.32 -12.88
CA HIS A 573 0.85 24.88 -12.92
C HIS A 573 -0.11 26.10 -13.03
N PRO A 574 -1.27 25.95 -13.71
CA PRO A 574 -2.16 27.08 -14.02
C PRO A 574 -2.63 27.88 -12.80
N SER A 575 -2.83 27.24 -11.66
CA SER A 575 -3.31 27.88 -10.44
C SER A 575 -2.20 28.30 -9.46
N PHE A 576 -0.95 28.44 -9.90
CA PHE A 576 0.17 28.79 -9.02
C PHE A 576 -0.07 30.10 -8.24
N ALA A 577 -0.61 31.12 -8.90
CA ALA A 577 -0.91 32.42 -8.27
C ALA A 577 -1.94 32.33 -7.12
N ASP A 578 -2.66 31.22 -7.04
CA ASP A 578 -3.68 30.98 -6.04
C ASP A 578 -3.16 30.18 -4.82
N THR A 579 -1.85 29.93 -4.79
CA THR A 579 -1.18 29.11 -3.77
C THR A 579 -0.37 29.96 -2.78
N ARG A 580 -0.12 29.40 -1.58
CA ARG A 580 0.73 30.03 -0.55
C ARG A 580 2.17 30.15 -1.01
N ALA A 581 2.66 29.16 -1.75
CA ALA A 581 4.02 29.17 -2.33
C ALA A 581 4.28 30.36 -3.25
N ALA A 582 3.24 30.93 -3.88
CA ALA A 582 3.37 32.14 -4.69
C ALA A 582 3.85 33.35 -3.87
N SER A 583 3.54 33.42 -2.59
CA SER A 583 4.08 34.41 -1.65
C SER A 583 5.34 33.95 -0.93
N GLY A 584 5.79 32.73 -1.18
CA GLY A 584 6.95 32.12 -0.53
C GLY A 584 6.63 31.44 0.83
N GLU A 585 5.35 31.28 1.18
CA GLU A 585 4.95 30.50 2.35
C GLU A 585 4.96 29.02 2.01
N LEU A 586 5.75 28.22 2.75
CA LEU A 586 5.92 26.79 2.56
C LEU A 586 5.28 26.00 3.74
N GLN A 587 5.20 24.67 3.61
CA GLN A 587 4.50 23.82 4.58
C GLN A 587 4.98 24.04 6.03
N PHE A 588 6.28 24.07 6.25
CA PHE A 588 6.84 24.22 7.60
C PHE A 588 6.57 25.59 8.25
N ASP A 589 6.28 26.63 7.43
CA ASP A 589 5.87 27.93 7.98
C ASP A 589 4.51 27.84 8.66
N ALA A 590 3.56 27.11 8.05
CA ALA A 590 2.25 26.85 8.64
C ALA A 590 2.32 26.05 9.96
N TRP A 591 3.42 25.34 10.19
CA TRP A 591 3.70 24.60 11.42
C TRP A 591 4.59 25.34 12.39
N ASN A 592 5.02 26.58 12.06
CA ASN A 592 5.97 27.39 12.84
C ASN A 592 7.29 26.62 13.12
N VAL A 593 7.75 25.83 12.16
CA VAL A 593 8.99 25.07 12.25
C VAL A 593 10.07 25.77 11.45
N VAL A 594 11.24 25.95 12.08
CA VAL A 594 12.43 26.47 11.41
C VAL A 594 13.21 25.28 10.84
N PRO A 595 13.48 25.23 9.53
CA PRO A 595 14.27 24.17 8.91
C PRO A 595 15.76 24.27 9.31
N GLU A 596 16.52 23.17 9.14
CA GLU A 596 17.94 23.12 9.55
C GLU A 596 18.82 24.14 8.80
N ASP A 597 18.68 24.24 7.49
CA ASP A 597 19.45 25.18 6.64
C ASP A 597 18.55 26.29 6.10
N THR A 598 18.33 27.32 6.89
CA THR A 598 17.48 28.45 6.50
C THR A 598 17.95 29.17 5.25
N ALA A 599 19.26 29.33 5.06
CA ALA A 599 19.81 30.04 3.89
C ALA A 599 19.51 29.28 2.60
N ARG A 600 19.59 27.97 2.61
CA ARG A 600 19.25 27.10 1.49
C ARG A 600 17.76 27.19 1.16
N TRP A 601 16.91 27.18 2.18
CA TRP A 601 15.47 27.32 2.02
C TRP A 601 15.07 28.71 1.52
N ASP A 602 15.70 29.77 2.01
CA ASP A 602 15.44 31.13 1.53
C ASP A 602 15.83 31.29 0.05
N ALA A 603 16.96 30.73 -0.37
CA ALA A 603 17.32 30.70 -1.78
C ALA A 603 16.30 29.96 -2.66
N LEU A 604 15.76 28.82 -2.16
CA LEU A 604 14.70 28.11 -2.88
C LEU A 604 13.39 28.90 -2.92
N ARG A 605 13.00 29.62 -1.84
CA ARG A 605 11.82 30.50 -1.82
C ARG A 605 11.90 31.57 -2.91
N GLU A 606 13.04 32.21 -3.07
CA GLU A 606 13.22 33.25 -4.11
C GLU A 606 13.07 32.63 -5.51
N ARG A 607 13.63 31.45 -5.75
CA ARG A 607 13.44 30.73 -7.02
C ARG A 607 11.97 30.35 -7.26
N ILE A 608 11.24 29.94 -6.21
CA ILE A 608 9.79 29.63 -6.28
C ILE A 608 9.00 30.89 -6.66
N LYS A 609 9.27 32.03 -6.04
CA LYS A 609 8.60 33.28 -6.36
C LYS A 609 8.86 33.74 -7.81
N GLU A 610 10.08 33.57 -8.28
CA GLU A 610 10.49 33.98 -9.63
C GLU A 610 9.91 33.08 -10.71
N HIS A 611 10.04 31.75 -10.56
CA HIS A 611 9.74 30.79 -11.62
C HIS A 611 8.42 30.03 -11.41
N GLY A 612 7.91 29.99 -10.19
CA GLY A 612 6.76 29.19 -9.79
C GLY A 612 7.08 27.73 -9.53
N LEU A 613 6.04 26.96 -9.29
CA LEU A 613 6.09 25.51 -9.15
C LEU A 613 5.31 24.81 -10.28
N ARG A 614 5.84 23.72 -10.78
CA ARG A 614 5.14 22.85 -11.74
C ARG A 614 3.99 22.09 -11.06
N ASN A 615 4.15 21.73 -9.80
CA ASN A 615 3.23 20.92 -9.03
C ASN A 615 2.77 21.69 -7.79
N SER A 616 1.48 21.65 -7.49
CA SER A 616 0.90 22.40 -6.36
C SER A 616 1.15 21.71 -5.00
N LEU A 617 1.29 20.40 -4.98
CA LEU A 617 1.57 19.58 -3.82
C LEU A 617 2.58 18.49 -4.19
N MET A 618 3.40 18.06 -3.23
CA MET A 618 4.56 17.22 -3.49
C MET A 618 4.55 15.90 -2.70
N ILE A 619 4.20 15.95 -1.41
CA ILE A 619 4.49 14.85 -0.47
C ILE A 619 3.21 14.28 0.11
N ALA A 620 3.04 12.95 -0.07
CA ALA A 620 1.99 12.16 0.57
C ALA A 620 2.56 10.79 0.95
N ILE A 621 2.38 10.38 2.20
CA ILE A 621 2.88 9.09 2.69
C ILE A 621 1.76 8.06 2.64
N ALA A 622 1.74 7.27 1.58
CA ALA A 622 0.81 6.17 1.39
C ALA A 622 1.19 4.94 2.25
N PRO A 623 0.27 4.00 2.51
CA PRO A 623 0.56 2.80 3.32
C PRO A 623 1.59 1.84 2.73
N THR A 624 1.80 1.83 1.42
CA THR A 624 2.80 1.06 0.64
C THR A 624 2.76 -0.47 0.78
N ALA A 625 1.71 -1.08 1.31
CA ALA A 625 1.67 -2.50 1.67
C ALA A 625 2.19 -3.45 0.57
N THR A 626 1.75 -3.28 -0.69
CA THR A 626 2.17 -4.18 -1.78
C THR A 626 3.53 -3.82 -2.35
N ILE A 627 3.80 -2.54 -2.60
CA ILE A 627 5.09 -2.12 -3.19
C ILE A 627 6.25 -2.29 -2.21
N ALA A 628 6.03 -2.12 -0.90
CA ALA A 628 7.01 -2.46 0.12
C ALA A 628 7.33 -3.96 0.13
N SER A 629 6.32 -4.81 -0.10
CA SER A 629 6.53 -6.26 -0.27
C SER A 629 7.40 -6.57 -1.48
N ILE A 630 7.18 -5.91 -2.63
CA ILE A 630 8.00 -6.06 -3.83
C ILE A 630 9.45 -5.60 -3.55
N ALA A 631 9.59 -4.46 -2.88
CA ALA A 631 10.89 -3.88 -2.54
C ALA A 631 11.63 -4.64 -1.42
N GLY A 632 10.94 -5.53 -0.69
CA GLY A 632 11.52 -6.29 0.42
C GLY A 632 11.88 -5.42 1.63
N CYS A 633 11.12 -4.35 1.89
CA CYS A 633 11.28 -3.45 3.02
C CYS A 633 10.01 -3.39 3.88
N TYR A 634 10.11 -2.75 5.04
CA TYR A 634 8.94 -2.47 5.88
C TYR A 634 8.05 -1.38 5.28
N GLU A 635 6.76 -1.46 5.59
CA GLU A 635 5.74 -0.57 5.03
C GLU A 635 5.95 0.87 5.49
N CYS A 636 5.80 1.82 4.59
CA CYS A 636 5.83 3.27 4.77
C CYS A 636 6.78 3.74 5.89
N VAL A 637 6.27 4.49 6.87
CA VAL A 637 7.00 5.07 8.01
C VAL A 637 6.58 4.44 9.34
N GLU A 638 6.00 3.25 9.29
CA GLU A 638 5.44 2.55 10.46
C GLU A 638 6.45 1.65 11.16
N PRO A 639 6.25 1.38 12.46
CA PRO A 639 7.01 0.37 13.17
C PRO A 639 6.60 -1.03 12.73
N GLN A 640 7.50 -1.99 12.86
CA GLN A 640 7.17 -3.39 12.62
C GLN A 640 6.07 -3.90 13.58
N VAL A 641 5.18 -4.73 13.08
CA VAL A 641 4.09 -5.31 13.86
C VAL A 641 4.54 -6.54 14.66
N SER A 642 5.50 -7.31 14.11
CA SER A 642 6.03 -8.53 14.72
C SER A 642 7.41 -8.85 14.17
N ASN A 643 8.28 -9.51 14.97
CA ASN A 643 9.56 -10.03 14.48
C ASN A 643 9.42 -11.40 13.80
N LEU A 644 8.27 -12.06 13.93
CA LEU A 644 7.98 -13.36 13.32
C LEU A 644 6.49 -13.42 12.97
N PHE A 645 6.15 -13.55 11.70
CA PHE A 645 4.77 -13.55 11.25
C PHE A 645 4.53 -14.56 10.12
N LYS A 646 3.31 -15.06 10.04
CA LYS A 646 2.84 -15.90 8.95
C LYS A 646 2.45 -15.02 7.76
N ARG A 647 2.94 -15.33 6.58
CA ARG A 647 2.56 -14.68 5.34
C ARG A 647 1.80 -15.66 4.45
N GLU A 648 0.59 -15.31 4.13
CA GLU A 648 -0.25 -16.06 3.19
C GLU A 648 0.00 -15.58 1.76
N THR A 649 0.16 -16.54 0.85
CA THR A 649 0.32 -16.30 -0.57
C THR A 649 -0.53 -17.30 -1.35
N LEU A 650 -0.72 -17.07 -2.66
CA LEU A 650 -1.39 -18.04 -3.53
C LEU A 650 -0.67 -19.41 -3.56
N SER A 651 0.61 -19.44 -3.19
CA SER A 651 1.44 -20.67 -3.16
C SER A 651 1.47 -21.37 -1.81
N GLY A 652 0.79 -20.83 -0.79
CA GLY A 652 0.73 -21.37 0.56
C GLY A 652 1.17 -20.38 1.62
N ASP A 653 1.20 -20.87 2.85
CA ASP A 653 1.54 -20.10 4.04
C ASP A 653 3.00 -20.27 4.40
N PHE A 654 3.67 -19.16 4.64
CA PHE A 654 5.10 -19.13 4.94
C PHE A 654 5.35 -18.35 6.22
N LEU A 655 6.30 -18.84 7.02
CA LEU A 655 6.78 -18.13 8.18
C LEU A 655 7.88 -17.16 7.75
N GLN A 656 7.67 -15.87 7.99
CA GLN A 656 8.66 -14.84 7.73
C GLN A 656 9.23 -14.33 9.05
N VAL A 657 10.52 -14.07 9.08
CA VAL A 657 11.23 -13.60 10.28
C VAL A 657 12.02 -12.34 9.95
N ASN A 658 12.12 -11.44 10.94
CA ASN A 658 12.90 -10.22 10.80
C ASN A 658 14.39 -10.55 10.58
N ARG A 659 14.86 -10.33 9.35
CA ARG A 659 16.24 -10.65 8.93
C ARG A 659 17.31 -9.90 9.75
N TYR A 660 17.00 -8.67 10.17
CA TYR A 660 17.93 -7.87 10.97
C TYR A 660 18.11 -8.49 12.35
N LEU A 661 17.02 -8.87 13.02
CA LEU A 661 17.07 -9.55 14.31
C LEU A 661 17.81 -10.89 14.21
N VAL A 662 17.53 -11.70 13.19
CA VAL A 662 18.20 -12.98 12.96
C VAL A 662 19.72 -12.79 12.86
N ASN A 663 20.15 -11.78 12.10
CA ASN A 663 21.57 -11.48 11.96
C ASN A 663 22.23 -11.09 13.30
N GLU A 664 21.55 -10.29 14.12
CA GLU A 664 22.05 -9.95 15.46
C GLU A 664 22.10 -11.17 16.39
N LEU A 665 21.04 -12.01 16.38
CA LEU A 665 21.00 -13.24 17.18
C LEU A 665 22.07 -14.25 16.74
N LYS A 666 22.38 -14.35 15.44
CA LYS A 666 23.48 -15.17 14.93
C LYS A 666 24.83 -14.69 15.45
N LYS A 667 25.09 -13.40 15.42
CA LYS A 667 26.32 -12.81 15.99
C LYS A 667 26.50 -13.15 17.48
N LEU A 668 25.40 -13.26 18.20
CA LEU A 668 25.39 -13.63 19.63
C LEU A 668 25.38 -15.14 19.86
N GLY A 669 25.27 -15.98 18.81
CA GLY A 669 25.15 -17.42 18.95
C GLY A 669 23.78 -17.88 19.49
N HIS A 670 22.77 -17.00 19.45
CA HIS A 670 21.43 -17.25 20.02
C HIS A 670 20.38 -17.65 18.99
N TRP A 671 20.70 -17.69 17.70
CA TRP A 671 19.74 -18.13 16.67
C TRP A 671 19.65 -19.65 16.62
N THR A 672 18.84 -20.24 17.48
CA THR A 672 18.62 -21.68 17.63
C THR A 672 17.15 -22.03 17.38
N PRO A 673 16.81 -23.32 17.15
CA PRO A 673 15.41 -23.75 17.07
C PRO A 673 14.58 -23.35 18.30
N GLU A 674 15.15 -23.50 19.51
CA GLU A 674 14.51 -23.14 20.77
C GLU A 674 14.22 -21.63 20.85
N MET A 675 15.16 -20.80 20.41
CA MET A 675 14.97 -19.34 20.36
C MET A 675 13.83 -18.97 19.39
N ARG A 676 13.78 -19.61 18.21
CA ARG A 676 12.68 -19.39 17.25
C ARG A 676 11.33 -19.75 17.85
N ASP A 677 11.25 -20.89 18.52
CA ASP A 677 10.01 -21.34 19.16
C ASP A 677 9.61 -20.40 20.30
N THR A 678 10.58 -19.90 21.06
CA THR A 678 10.34 -18.88 22.11
C THR A 678 9.77 -17.60 21.50
N ILE A 679 10.37 -17.08 20.44
CA ILE A 679 9.88 -15.87 19.75
C ILE A 679 8.49 -16.10 19.15
N LYS A 680 8.25 -17.29 18.59
CA LYS A 680 6.93 -17.69 18.05
C LYS A 680 5.86 -17.75 19.14
N LEU A 681 6.17 -18.33 20.28
CA LEU A 681 5.28 -18.40 21.44
C LEU A 681 4.95 -17.02 22.01
N ALA A 682 5.90 -16.09 21.92
CA ALA A 682 5.75 -14.68 22.30
C ALA A 682 5.13 -13.81 21.17
N GLU A 683 4.56 -14.42 20.11
CA GLU A 683 3.90 -13.73 19.00
C GLU A 683 4.83 -12.70 18.31
N GLY A 684 6.12 -13.03 18.24
CA GLY A 684 7.14 -12.19 17.63
C GLY A 684 7.74 -11.12 18.56
N SER A 685 7.31 -11.02 19.81
CA SER A 685 7.97 -10.18 20.81
C SER A 685 9.26 -10.84 21.30
N ILE A 686 10.26 -10.00 21.61
CA ILE A 686 11.49 -10.45 22.27
C ILE A 686 11.69 -9.81 23.65
N GLN A 687 10.70 -9.02 24.14
CA GLN A 687 10.85 -8.23 25.37
C GLN A 687 11.01 -9.12 26.62
N GLY A 688 10.34 -10.27 26.68
CA GLY A 688 10.41 -11.23 27.77
C GLY A 688 11.62 -12.17 27.73
N ILE A 689 12.51 -12.07 26.71
CA ILE A 689 13.61 -13.02 26.51
C ILE A 689 14.90 -12.43 27.12
N SER A 690 15.20 -12.82 28.37
CA SER A 690 16.33 -12.28 29.13
C SER A 690 17.71 -12.57 28.53
N GLN A 691 17.85 -13.61 27.73
CA GLN A 691 19.06 -13.96 26.98
C GLN A 691 19.45 -12.93 25.91
N ILE A 692 18.49 -12.12 25.45
CA ILE A 692 18.71 -11.05 24.47
C ILE A 692 19.05 -9.76 25.22
N PRO A 693 20.20 -9.10 24.90
CA PRO A 693 20.59 -7.85 25.52
C PRO A 693 19.46 -6.79 25.45
N GLU A 694 19.32 -5.99 26.52
CA GLU A 694 18.33 -4.92 26.65
C GLU A 694 18.38 -3.95 25.46
N THR A 695 19.58 -3.57 25.03
CA THR A 695 19.79 -2.68 23.89
C THR A 695 19.17 -3.22 22.61
N LEU A 696 19.26 -4.52 22.34
CA LEU A 696 18.62 -5.13 21.19
C LEU A 696 17.10 -5.25 21.39
N ARG A 697 16.65 -5.57 22.60
CA ARG A 697 15.21 -5.64 22.88
C ARG A 697 14.54 -4.29 22.59
N GLN A 698 15.18 -3.17 22.93
CA GLN A 698 14.64 -1.83 22.63
C GLN A 698 14.55 -1.54 21.12
N VAL A 699 15.56 -1.94 20.34
CA VAL A 699 15.57 -1.74 18.87
C VAL A 699 14.48 -2.55 18.17
N TYR A 700 14.22 -3.79 18.64
CA TYR A 700 13.32 -4.73 17.98
C TYR A 700 11.93 -4.81 18.62
N ARG A 701 11.50 -3.75 19.32
CA ARG A 701 10.12 -3.64 19.80
C ARG A 701 9.14 -3.65 18.63
N THR A 702 8.01 -4.29 18.88
CA THR A 702 6.88 -4.31 17.95
C THR A 702 6.00 -3.06 18.15
N ALA A 703 5.16 -2.76 17.19
CA ALA A 703 4.20 -1.65 17.28
C ALA A 703 3.31 -1.71 18.53
N TRP A 704 3.04 -2.91 19.05
CA TRP A 704 2.23 -3.14 20.26
C TRP A 704 2.94 -2.74 21.56
N GLU A 705 4.26 -2.67 21.51
CA GLU A 705 5.14 -2.41 22.65
C GLU A 705 5.63 -0.96 22.69
N LEU A 706 5.30 -0.18 21.65
CA LEU A 706 5.64 1.23 21.56
C LEU A 706 4.55 2.11 22.17
N PRO A 707 4.92 3.19 22.88
CA PRO A 707 3.96 4.21 23.28
C PRO A 707 3.38 4.92 22.06
N MET A 708 2.06 4.96 21.91
CA MET A 708 1.43 5.64 20.77
C MET A 708 1.75 7.13 20.69
N ARG A 709 2.02 7.75 21.84
CA ARG A 709 2.53 9.12 21.89
C ARG A 709 3.77 9.29 21.01
N SER A 710 4.70 8.35 21.05
CA SER A 710 5.94 8.41 20.26
C SER A 710 5.67 8.38 18.75
N LEU A 711 4.69 7.58 18.30
CA LEU A 711 4.27 7.55 16.89
C LEU A 711 3.66 8.88 16.47
N ILE A 712 2.79 9.45 17.32
CA ILE A 712 2.15 10.74 17.06
C ILE A 712 3.19 11.86 17.02
N ASP A 713 4.12 11.91 17.98
CA ASP A 713 5.20 12.89 18.03
C ASP A 713 6.08 12.82 16.77
N MET A 714 6.48 11.63 16.37
CA MET A 714 7.27 11.42 15.15
C MET A 714 6.50 11.82 13.88
N ALA A 715 5.20 11.55 13.83
CA ALA A 715 4.34 11.96 12.72
C ALA A 715 4.18 13.50 12.67
N ALA A 716 4.07 14.16 13.83
CA ALA A 716 4.01 15.61 13.93
C ALA A 716 5.33 16.26 13.47
N ASP A 717 6.48 15.72 13.88
CA ASP A 717 7.79 16.21 13.45
C ASP A 717 7.96 16.16 11.92
N ARG A 718 7.53 15.08 11.29
CA ARG A 718 7.53 14.96 9.82
C ARG A 718 6.49 15.85 9.16
N GLY A 719 5.36 16.09 9.82
CA GLY A 719 4.23 16.82 9.28
C GLY A 719 4.57 18.21 8.76
N ALA A 720 5.59 18.84 9.35
CA ALA A 720 6.12 20.12 8.88
C ALA A 720 6.68 20.08 7.44
N PHE A 721 7.01 18.89 6.94
CA PHE A 721 7.58 18.67 5.60
C PHE A 721 6.71 17.77 4.72
N ILE A 722 5.44 17.58 5.11
CA ILE A 722 4.45 16.83 4.35
C ILE A 722 3.30 17.76 4.02
N ASP A 723 3.23 18.24 2.80
CA ASP A 723 2.24 19.24 2.37
C ASP A 723 0.84 18.64 2.14
N GLN A 724 0.72 17.36 1.87
CA GLN A 724 -0.53 16.60 1.99
C GLN A 724 -0.61 15.96 3.38
N SER A 725 -0.68 14.63 3.49
CA SER A 725 -0.75 13.93 4.78
C SER A 725 0.02 12.61 4.76
N ALA A 726 -0.10 11.87 5.85
CA ALA A 726 0.40 10.51 5.99
C ALA A 726 -0.71 9.60 6.51
N SER A 727 -0.79 8.37 5.99
CA SER A 727 -1.66 7.33 6.51
C SER A 727 -1.13 6.84 7.85
N LEU A 728 -1.59 7.45 8.94
CA LEU A 728 -1.12 7.17 10.29
C LEU A 728 -1.98 6.08 10.95
N ASN A 729 -1.47 4.85 11.02
CA ASN A 729 -2.05 3.81 11.84
C ASN A 729 -1.66 3.99 13.30
N LEU A 730 -2.62 3.73 14.20
CA LEU A 730 -2.39 3.70 15.63
C LEU A 730 -2.68 2.29 16.15
N PHE A 731 -1.95 1.87 17.17
CA PHE A 731 -1.98 0.49 17.66
C PHE A 731 -2.41 0.46 19.13
N MET A 732 -3.37 -0.39 19.45
CA MET A 732 -3.79 -0.61 20.83
C MET A 732 -4.22 -2.05 20.98
N GLU A 733 -3.46 -2.84 21.72
CA GLU A 733 -3.72 -4.28 21.85
C GLU A 733 -5.15 -4.57 22.34
N SER A 734 -5.61 -3.83 23.34
CA SER A 734 -6.98 -3.90 23.88
C SER A 734 -7.55 -2.48 23.91
N PRO A 735 -8.44 -2.12 22.97
CA PRO A 735 -9.02 -0.80 22.91
C PRO A 735 -9.75 -0.39 24.21
N ASN A 736 -9.41 0.76 24.73
CA ASN A 736 -10.05 1.38 25.87
C ASN A 736 -10.51 2.79 25.51
N ILE A 737 -11.78 3.08 25.66
CA ILE A 737 -12.41 4.36 25.23
C ILE A 737 -11.69 5.57 25.83
N GLY A 738 -11.33 5.52 27.12
CA GLY A 738 -10.62 6.64 27.78
C GLY A 738 -9.22 6.86 27.22
N ALA A 739 -8.44 5.79 27.06
CA ALA A 739 -7.11 5.86 26.47
C ALA A 739 -7.14 6.31 25.00
N MET A 740 -8.09 5.79 24.22
CA MET A 740 -8.32 6.22 22.84
C MET A 740 -8.69 7.69 22.77
N SER A 741 -9.62 8.15 23.63
CA SER A 741 -10.04 9.55 23.68
C SER A 741 -8.84 10.48 23.92
N SER A 742 -7.97 10.12 24.86
CA SER A 742 -6.76 10.88 25.16
C SER A 742 -5.76 10.85 24.00
N MET A 743 -5.59 9.71 23.34
CA MET A 743 -4.68 9.52 22.22
C MET A 743 -5.08 10.38 21.00
N TYR A 744 -6.33 10.37 20.60
CA TYR A 744 -6.81 11.17 19.46
C TYR A 744 -6.89 12.67 19.80
N MET A 745 -7.22 13.04 21.04
CA MET A 745 -7.12 14.42 21.53
C MET A 745 -5.66 14.91 21.46
N TYR A 746 -4.71 14.07 21.86
CA TYR A 746 -3.29 14.38 21.74
C TYR A 746 -2.86 14.55 20.28
N ALA A 747 -3.27 13.65 19.38
CA ALA A 747 -2.98 13.75 17.96
C ALA A 747 -3.49 15.07 17.37
N TRP A 748 -4.72 15.47 17.68
CA TRP A 748 -5.28 16.75 17.27
C TRP A 748 -4.46 17.96 17.78
N LYS A 749 -4.04 17.92 19.05
CA LYS A 749 -3.22 18.99 19.66
C LYS A 749 -1.83 19.08 19.03
N GLN A 750 -1.26 17.97 18.62
CA GLN A 750 0.03 17.93 17.92
C GLN A 750 -0.07 18.36 16.44
N GLY A 751 -1.24 18.73 15.95
CA GLY A 751 -1.44 19.21 14.59
C GLY A 751 -1.56 18.08 13.54
N ILE A 752 -1.72 16.83 13.95
CA ILE A 752 -1.97 15.72 13.01
C ILE A 752 -3.20 16.06 12.15
N LYS A 753 -3.05 15.92 10.84
CA LYS A 753 -4.11 16.21 9.86
C LYS A 753 -5.10 15.05 9.74
N THR A 754 -4.59 13.83 9.56
CA THR A 754 -5.39 12.62 9.37
C THR A 754 -4.82 11.46 10.16
N THR A 755 -5.71 10.56 10.61
CA THR A 755 -5.37 9.23 11.10
C THR A 755 -6.02 8.18 10.21
N TYR A 756 -5.50 6.96 10.26
CA TYR A 756 -6.00 5.83 9.49
C TYR A 756 -6.59 4.77 10.42
N TYR A 757 -6.28 3.49 10.26
CA TYR A 757 -6.82 2.44 11.12
C TYR A 757 -6.37 2.57 12.58
N LEU A 758 -7.29 2.28 13.49
CA LEU A 758 -6.93 1.79 14.81
C LEU A 758 -6.76 0.27 14.70
N ARG A 759 -5.53 -0.20 14.88
CA ARG A 759 -5.23 -1.62 14.88
C ARG A 759 -5.32 -2.18 16.29
N SER A 760 -6.08 -3.27 16.48
CA SER A 760 -6.25 -3.95 17.76
C SER A 760 -6.00 -5.44 17.61
N ARG A 761 -5.68 -6.12 18.70
CA ARG A 761 -5.60 -7.58 18.72
C ARG A 761 -6.96 -8.17 19.15
N PRO A 762 -7.34 -9.36 18.64
CA PRO A 762 -8.55 -10.03 19.10
C PRO A 762 -8.51 -10.29 20.61
N ALA A 763 -9.64 -10.09 21.29
CA ALA A 763 -9.75 -10.34 22.74
C ALA A 763 -9.58 -11.81 23.12
N THR A 764 -9.82 -12.73 22.21
CA THR A 764 -9.66 -14.18 22.41
C THR A 764 -8.25 -14.62 22.07
N LYS A 765 -7.41 -14.76 23.08
CA LYS A 765 -6.18 -15.57 22.95
C LYS A 765 -6.60 -17.02 22.81
N ILE A 766 -6.31 -17.65 21.67
CA ILE A 766 -6.45 -19.10 21.52
C ILE A 766 -5.55 -19.71 22.59
N ALA A 767 -6.15 -20.52 23.49
CA ALA A 767 -5.40 -21.22 24.51
C ALA A 767 -4.31 -22.06 23.83
N LYS A 768 -3.05 -21.72 24.10
CA LYS A 768 -1.90 -22.44 23.56
C LYS A 768 -1.87 -23.83 24.22
N THR A 769 -2.40 -24.83 23.55
CA THR A 769 -2.19 -26.23 23.96
C THR A 769 -0.73 -26.57 23.70
N THR A 770 -0.14 -27.16 24.72
CA THR A 770 1.24 -27.61 24.79
C THR A 770 1.67 -28.36 23.54
N VAL A 771 2.81 -27.91 22.99
CA VAL A 771 3.43 -28.52 21.81
C VAL A 771 3.95 -29.91 22.17
N SER A 772 3.31 -30.95 21.67
CA SER A 772 3.98 -32.17 21.21
C SER A 772 3.10 -32.83 20.17
N SER A 773 3.70 -33.10 19.03
CA SER A 773 3.24 -33.78 17.82
C SER A 773 2.65 -32.92 16.72
N TYR A 774 3.28 -33.04 15.58
CA TYR A 774 2.89 -32.57 14.24
C TYR A 774 1.41 -32.85 13.96
N THR A 775 0.62 -31.79 13.92
CA THR A 775 -0.64 -31.74 13.18
C THR A 775 -0.82 -30.33 12.64
N PRO A 776 -1.23 -30.14 11.38
CA PRO A 776 -1.49 -28.80 10.85
C PRO A 776 -2.68 -28.21 11.60
N VAL A 777 -2.43 -27.16 12.38
CA VAL A 777 -3.51 -26.39 13.00
C VAL A 777 -4.10 -25.49 11.92
N GLU A 778 -5.36 -25.67 11.61
CA GLU A 778 -6.17 -24.70 10.88
C GLU A 778 -6.13 -23.39 11.67
N ALA A 779 -5.44 -22.41 11.13
CA ALA A 779 -5.41 -21.09 11.71
C ALA A 779 -6.73 -20.38 11.41
N VAL A 780 -7.45 -20.04 12.46
CA VAL A 780 -8.56 -19.09 12.35
C VAL A 780 -7.98 -17.77 11.88
N ALA A 781 -8.39 -17.33 10.69
CA ALA A 781 -7.95 -16.08 10.07
C ALA A 781 -8.21 -14.91 11.03
N CYS A 782 -7.15 -14.26 11.46
CA CYS A 782 -7.24 -13.03 12.21
C CYS A 782 -7.62 -11.90 11.22
N SER A 783 -8.66 -11.14 11.54
CA SER A 783 -9.15 -10.01 10.75
C SER A 783 -8.17 -8.80 10.69
N LEU A 784 -6.91 -9.03 11.01
CA LEU A 784 -5.81 -8.06 10.83
C LEU A 784 -5.51 -7.77 9.35
N GLU A 785 -6.13 -8.52 8.45
CA GLU A 785 -5.81 -8.48 7.05
C GLU A 785 -7.06 -8.35 6.20
N ASN A 786 -7.40 -7.12 5.85
CA ASN A 786 -7.99 -6.87 4.56
C ASN A 786 -7.01 -6.02 3.74
N PRO A 787 -5.88 -6.59 3.27
CA PRO A 787 -4.92 -5.90 2.41
C PRO A 787 -5.59 -5.43 1.12
N GLU A 788 -6.70 -6.09 0.71
CA GLU A 788 -7.44 -5.78 -0.51
C GLU A 788 -8.05 -4.38 -0.51
N ALA A 789 -8.40 -3.83 0.65
CA ALA A 789 -8.94 -2.47 0.73
C ALA A 789 -7.83 -1.40 0.64
N CYS A 790 -6.65 -1.69 1.16
CA CYS A 790 -5.51 -0.77 1.18
C CYS A 790 -4.77 -0.72 -0.17
N GLU A 791 -4.82 -1.80 -0.92
CA GLU A 791 -4.15 -1.92 -2.23
C GLU A 791 -4.81 -1.10 -3.35
N ALA A 792 -6.01 -0.58 -3.14
CA ALA A 792 -6.71 0.23 -4.14
C ALA A 792 -6.08 1.62 -4.34
N CYS A 793 -5.30 2.09 -3.37
CA CYS A 793 -4.65 3.40 -3.41
C CYS A 793 -3.15 3.36 -3.76
N GLN A 794 -2.58 2.18 -3.99
CA GLN A 794 -1.14 2.05 -4.28
C GLN A 794 -0.83 1.74 -5.72
#